data_f4e6e030f3cc94fb6f19a899eadfa84d
#
_entry.id   f4e6e030f3cc94fb6f19a899eadfa84d
#
_cell.length_a   1.000
_cell.length_b   1.000
_cell.length_c   1.000
_cell.angle_alpha   90.00
_cell.angle_beta   90.00
_cell.angle_gamma   90.00
#
_symmetry.space_group_name_H-M   'P 1'
#
loop_
_entity.id
_entity.type
_entity.pdbx_description
1 polymer ?
#
loop_
_entity_poly.entity_id
_entity_poly.type
_entity_poly.pdbx_seq_one_letter_code
_entity_poly.pdbx_strand_id
1 'polypeptide(L)'
;MRTSIRLALVVLIATTLVPAQKLSEKDLPEQYKEWFKLVAYHIQPIERDVFLQLTNNRDRDLFMETFWKQRDPTPGTPENEYRDELLKRFQYVNEFLGRTTTREGWRTDMGRYYMILGPPASIERFDATIGLVPCQSWSYYGDASKDLPPQYILLFYQRGGVGEYKLYDPVSDGPARLLLNQKDIGDTFDYEALHDKIYDLAPTLAELSITRIPGEYNYDLSPSLRNNMLLATILSFPKKDVNPAYASHFLNYKGVVSTEYLTNFVESYSSTALIRDPVTGLRFLHFSMVPADVNVDAYVPKNQFYCNFRVDVSLRNGESIIFQYSREFPLYFPESDWDRVRANGLAVEESFPIIEGKFQLNVLLTNTVGKQFSVLEKDVEVLPERSTPSIDGPFLGYKFETYQRDVHIPFKVNDRKLVTDPKMTFARADEIAVLFSVLNMTEDLSRGGEARMTVRGLRETNPVQRSYTVKLDATPFQKTLSIHQTIPAADLDPDYYEIFVKLVGAGGETLDEKKESFVVSTSAVMGHPIANAKGFALANRFLYRYMLAQQSEKMNRVEAAKALYDEAYQLNPDYKEGVVMYGSFLNKVGAFGEALQIAEKLKGDDRRQFPYSIIRGQAFMGQEKYEDALTELLLANRIYNSDTNVLNALGRCYFRLGRKAEALDALNASLKLNSDQDAVKKLIQEINK
;
A
#
# COMPACT_ATOMS: atom_id res chain seq x y z
N MET A 1 -2.70 67.16 12.11
CA MET A 1 -1.98 66.02 11.51
C MET A 1 -2.57 64.71 12.07
N ARG A 2 -3.45 64.09 11.33
CA ARG A 2 -4.08 62.81 11.73
C ARG A 2 -3.58 61.74 10.76
N THR A 3 -2.77 60.86 11.27
CA THR A 3 -2.24 59.69 10.54
C THR A 3 -3.24 58.54 10.62
N SER A 4 -3.87 58.20 9.53
CA SER A 4 -4.80 57.07 9.41
C SER A 4 -3.99 55.78 9.12
N ILE A 5 -3.92 54.90 10.10
CA ILE A 5 -3.40 53.52 9.94
C ILE A 5 -4.51 52.69 9.31
N ARG A 6 -4.31 52.27 8.05
CA ARG A 6 -5.15 51.25 7.40
C ARG A 6 -4.70 49.86 7.88
N LEU A 7 -5.54 49.26 8.69
CA LEU A 7 -5.41 47.87 9.11
C LEU A 7 -5.83 46.98 7.93
N ALA A 8 -4.89 46.30 7.30
CA ALA A 8 -5.20 45.26 6.31
C ALA A 8 -5.60 43.99 7.06
N LEU A 9 -6.87 43.61 6.95
CA LEU A 9 -7.43 42.39 7.49
C LEU A 9 -7.02 41.22 6.54
N VAL A 10 -5.99 40.49 6.91
CA VAL A 10 -5.64 39.21 6.25
C VAL A 10 -6.63 38.19 6.77
N VAL A 11 -7.64 37.85 5.94
CA VAL A 11 -8.53 36.70 6.20
C VAL A 11 -7.77 35.45 5.86
N LEU A 12 -7.25 34.80 6.89
CA LEU A 12 -6.69 33.44 6.81
C LEU A 12 -7.87 32.47 6.60
N ILE A 13 -8.13 32.04 5.37
CA ILE A 13 -9.06 30.94 5.11
C ILE A 13 -8.33 29.67 5.51
N ALA A 14 -8.52 29.27 6.76
CA ALA A 14 -8.21 27.92 7.19
C ALA A 14 -9.18 26.98 6.48
N THR A 15 -8.74 26.33 5.42
CA THR A 15 -9.40 25.13 4.91
C THR A 15 -9.23 24.05 5.97
N THR A 16 -10.22 23.91 6.82
CA THR A 16 -10.32 22.73 7.68
C THR A 16 -10.48 21.52 6.77
N LEU A 17 -9.41 20.78 6.59
CA LEU A 17 -9.46 19.40 6.13
C LEU A 17 -10.34 18.65 7.13
N VAL A 18 -11.58 18.39 6.77
CA VAL A 18 -12.43 17.44 7.50
C VAL A 18 -11.81 16.08 7.21
N PRO A 19 -11.24 15.39 8.21
CA PRO A 19 -10.81 14.02 8.01
C PRO A 19 -12.02 13.24 7.52
N ALA A 20 -11.86 12.34 6.56
CA ALA A 20 -12.94 11.49 6.06
C ALA A 20 -13.60 10.84 7.28
N GLN A 21 -14.80 11.27 7.63
CA GLN A 21 -15.48 10.84 8.85
C GLN A 21 -15.80 9.35 8.65
N LYS A 22 -15.15 8.49 9.44
CA LYS A 22 -15.43 7.06 9.45
C LYS A 22 -16.91 6.87 9.79
N LEU A 23 -17.68 6.37 8.85
CA LEU A 23 -19.10 6.09 9.04
C LEU A 23 -19.26 4.98 10.10
N SER A 24 -20.31 5.05 10.90
CA SER A 24 -20.70 3.90 11.70
C SER A 24 -21.57 2.96 10.86
N GLU A 25 -21.64 1.68 11.21
CA GLU A 25 -22.52 0.73 10.50
C GLU A 25 -23.98 1.18 10.48
N LYS A 26 -24.41 1.94 11.48
CA LYS A 26 -25.78 2.47 11.60
C LYS A 26 -26.09 3.52 10.53
N ASP A 27 -25.06 4.19 10.02
CA ASP A 27 -25.20 5.27 9.05
C ASP A 27 -25.19 4.78 7.59
N LEU A 28 -24.94 3.49 7.39
CA LEU A 28 -24.94 2.87 6.06
C LEU A 28 -26.34 2.70 5.49
N PRO A 29 -26.50 2.75 4.16
CA PRO A 29 -27.71 2.27 3.47
C PRO A 29 -28.05 0.82 3.85
N GLU A 30 -29.35 0.48 3.84
CA GLU A 30 -29.84 -0.81 4.35
C GLU A 30 -29.17 -2.03 3.70
N GLN A 31 -28.95 -2.00 2.38
CA GLN A 31 -28.28 -3.09 1.66
C GLN A 31 -26.90 -3.44 2.20
N TYR A 32 -26.14 -2.44 2.65
CA TYR A 32 -24.81 -2.66 3.23
C TYR A 32 -24.88 -3.12 4.69
N LYS A 33 -25.91 -2.71 5.43
CA LYS A 33 -26.16 -3.25 6.78
C LYS A 33 -26.49 -4.74 6.71
N GLU A 34 -27.36 -5.15 5.76
CA GLU A 34 -27.67 -6.56 5.56
C GLU A 34 -26.43 -7.37 5.16
N TRP A 35 -25.58 -6.81 4.30
CA TRP A 35 -24.33 -7.45 3.97
C TRP A 35 -23.40 -7.59 5.20
N PHE A 36 -23.30 -6.57 6.07
CA PHE A 36 -22.52 -6.68 7.31
C PHE A 36 -23.06 -7.76 8.25
N LYS A 37 -24.38 -7.92 8.34
CA LYS A 37 -24.98 -9.02 9.11
C LYS A 37 -24.55 -10.38 8.56
N LEU A 38 -24.59 -10.55 7.25
CA LEU A 38 -24.21 -11.78 6.56
C LEU A 38 -22.74 -12.15 6.82
N VAL A 39 -21.84 -11.18 6.74
CA VAL A 39 -20.38 -11.41 6.86
C VAL A 39 -19.82 -11.20 8.26
N ALA A 40 -20.65 -10.96 9.27
CA ALA A 40 -20.27 -10.52 10.61
C ALA A 40 -19.16 -11.36 11.28
N TYR A 41 -19.15 -12.66 11.04
CA TYR A 41 -18.17 -13.60 11.62
C TYR A 41 -16.99 -13.90 10.67
N HIS A 42 -17.03 -13.42 9.43
CA HIS A 42 -16.09 -13.71 8.36
C HIS A 42 -15.23 -12.50 7.97
N ILE A 43 -15.75 -11.29 8.19
CA ILE A 43 -15.03 -10.05 7.87
C ILE A 43 -13.91 -9.79 8.88
N GLN A 44 -12.72 -9.45 8.38
CA GLN A 44 -11.61 -9.06 9.24
C GLN A 44 -11.73 -7.61 9.72
N PRO A 45 -11.13 -7.23 10.85
CA PRO A 45 -11.21 -5.87 11.36
C PRO A 45 -10.76 -4.81 10.35
N ILE A 46 -9.67 -5.07 9.64
CA ILE A 46 -9.14 -4.14 8.61
C ILE A 46 -10.09 -4.01 7.42
N GLU A 47 -10.70 -5.10 6.95
CA GLU A 47 -11.69 -5.07 5.86
C GLU A 47 -12.90 -4.23 6.26
N ARG A 48 -13.39 -4.41 7.49
CA ARG A 48 -14.49 -3.63 8.05
C ARG A 48 -14.13 -2.14 8.16
N ASP A 49 -12.94 -1.84 8.65
CA ASP A 49 -12.47 -0.47 8.80
C ASP A 49 -12.32 0.25 7.48
N VAL A 50 -11.81 -0.42 6.46
CA VAL A 50 -11.71 0.10 5.10
C VAL A 50 -13.11 0.35 4.51
N PHE A 51 -14.02 -0.62 4.61
CA PHE A 51 -15.39 -0.46 4.10
C PHE A 51 -16.09 0.77 4.68
N LEU A 52 -15.94 1.02 5.98
CA LEU A 52 -16.54 2.16 6.68
C LEU A 52 -15.92 3.52 6.30
N GLN A 53 -14.74 3.53 5.65
CA GLN A 53 -14.11 4.73 5.11
C GLN A 53 -14.53 5.03 3.66
N LEU A 54 -15.19 4.09 2.97
CA LEU A 54 -15.67 4.30 1.61
C LEU A 54 -16.82 5.31 1.59
N THR A 55 -16.69 6.34 0.77
CA THR A 55 -17.62 7.48 0.77
C THR A 55 -18.79 7.33 -0.19
N ASN A 56 -18.69 6.47 -1.22
CA ASN A 56 -19.71 6.29 -2.25
C ASN A 56 -20.11 4.82 -2.43
N ASN A 57 -21.29 4.60 -2.98
CA ASN A 57 -21.87 3.27 -3.12
C ASN A 57 -21.13 2.41 -4.15
N ARG A 58 -20.61 3.01 -5.22
CA ARG A 58 -19.85 2.28 -6.25
C ARG A 58 -18.62 1.60 -5.64
N ASP A 59 -17.87 2.32 -4.81
CA ASP A 59 -16.67 1.77 -4.14
C ASP A 59 -17.08 0.65 -3.15
N ARG A 60 -18.23 0.80 -2.46
CA ARG A 60 -18.75 -0.24 -1.57
C ARG A 60 -19.16 -1.50 -2.31
N ASP A 61 -19.88 -1.35 -3.44
CA ASP A 61 -20.27 -2.48 -4.28
C ASP A 61 -19.04 -3.22 -4.81
N LEU A 62 -18.03 -2.47 -5.27
CA LEU A 62 -16.77 -3.01 -5.75
C LEU A 62 -15.99 -3.73 -4.64
N PHE A 63 -16.00 -3.18 -3.43
CA PHE A 63 -15.39 -3.83 -2.26
C PHE A 63 -16.09 -5.14 -1.91
N MET A 64 -17.43 -5.17 -1.91
CA MET A 64 -18.20 -6.39 -1.66
C MET A 64 -17.91 -7.47 -2.71
N GLU A 65 -17.84 -7.09 -3.99
CA GLU A 65 -17.45 -8.01 -5.07
C GLU A 65 -16.05 -8.60 -4.81
N THR A 66 -15.09 -7.74 -4.45
CA THR A 66 -13.71 -8.15 -4.14
C THR A 66 -13.67 -9.06 -2.91
N PHE A 67 -14.43 -8.72 -1.85
CA PHE A 67 -14.52 -9.54 -0.64
C PHE A 67 -14.94 -10.99 -0.95
N TRP A 68 -15.92 -11.17 -1.84
CA TRP A 68 -16.39 -12.50 -2.25
C TRP A 68 -15.35 -13.21 -3.13
N LYS A 69 -14.73 -12.50 -4.07
CA LYS A 69 -13.67 -13.07 -4.94
C LYS A 69 -12.46 -13.57 -4.15
N GLN A 70 -12.07 -12.87 -3.07
CA GLN A 70 -10.96 -13.31 -2.20
C GLN A 70 -11.28 -14.61 -1.42
N ARG A 71 -12.55 -14.98 -1.33
CA ARG A 71 -13.03 -16.17 -0.61
C ARG A 71 -13.58 -17.24 -1.53
N ASP A 72 -13.44 -17.06 -2.83
CA ASP A 72 -13.92 -17.99 -3.84
C ASP A 72 -13.01 -19.23 -3.89
N PRO A 73 -13.50 -20.44 -3.58
CA PRO A 73 -12.69 -21.65 -3.62
C PRO A 73 -12.36 -22.12 -5.04
N THR A 74 -13.14 -21.66 -6.05
CA THR A 74 -12.98 -22.02 -7.46
C THR A 74 -12.99 -20.82 -8.40
N PRO A 75 -11.95 -19.95 -8.36
CA PRO A 75 -11.95 -18.63 -9.04
C PRO A 75 -12.19 -18.67 -10.57
N GLY A 76 -12.24 -19.83 -11.18
CA GLY A 76 -12.49 -20.01 -12.63
C GLY A 76 -13.94 -20.20 -13.02
N THR A 77 -14.87 -20.27 -12.07
CA THR A 77 -16.31 -20.47 -12.30
C THR A 77 -17.08 -19.16 -12.12
N PRO A 78 -18.27 -19.01 -12.76
CA PRO A 78 -19.11 -17.82 -12.54
C PRO A 78 -19.78 -17.78 -11.16
N GLU A 79 -19.91 -18.94 -10.50
CA GLU A 79 -20.52 -19.07 -9.19
C GLU A 79 -19.45 -18.94 -8.11
N ASN A 80 -19.83 -18.41 -6.96
CA ASN A 80 -18.97 -18.33 -5.77
C ASN A 80 -19.60 -19.19 -4.68
N GLU A 81 -19.09 -20.41 -4.54
CA GLU A 81 -19.65 -21.43 -3.65
C GLU A 81 -19.59 -20.99 -2.18
N TYR A 82 -18.56 -20.24 -1.80
CA TYR A 82 -18.43 -19.72 -0.44
C TYR A 82 -19.53 -18.72 -0.10
N ARG A 83 -19.83 -17.78 -1.01
CA ARG A 83 -20.90 -16.81 -0.84
C ARG A 83 -22.26 -17.50 -0.77
N ASP A 84 -22.51 -18.43 -1.67
CA ASP A 84 -23.79 -19.12 -1.77
C ASP A 84 -24.06 -20.02 -0.57
N GLU A 85 -23.03 -20.68 -0.06
CA GLU A 85 -23.11 -21.45 1.17
C GLU A 85 -23.37 -20.54 2.40
N LEU A 86 -22.69 -19.41 2.49
CA LEU A 86 -22.89 -18.47 3.59
C LEU A 86 -24.30 -17.86 3.58
N LEU A 87 -24.86 -17.59 2.40
CA LEU A 87 -26.25 -17.15 2.24
C LEU A 87 -27.24 -18.20 2.73
N LYS A 88 -27.04 -19.47 2.38
CA LYS A 88 -27.88 -20.60 2.87
C LYS A 88 -27.83 -20.69 4.39
N ARG A 89 -26.63 -20.59 4.97
CA ARG A 89 -26.47 -20.59 6.44
C ARG A 89 -27.20 -19.42 7.09
N PHE A 90 -27.06 -18.22 6.53
CA PHE A 90 -27.70 -17.02 7.06
C PHE A 90 -29.24 -17.12 7.02
N GLN A 91 -29.79 -17.65 5.95
CA GLN A 91 -31.24 -17.92 5.85
C GLN A 91 -31.67 -18.93 6.90
N TYR A 92 -30.96 -20.05 7.01
CA TYR A 92 -31.27 -21.11 7.97
C TYR A 92 -31.27 -20.60 9.42
N VAL A 93 -30.22 -19.90 9.83
CA VAL A 93 -30.12 -19.43 11.22
C VAL A 93 -31.22 -18.44 11.59
N ASN A 94 -31.60 -17.55 10.67
CA ASN A 94 -32.67 -16.59 10.92
C ASN A 94 -34.04 -17.23 10.92
N GLU A 95 -34.28 -18.25 10.11
CA GLU A 95 -35.56 -18.97 10.06
C GLU A 95 -35.75 -19.91 11.25
N PHE A 96 -34.68 -20.63 11.68
CA PHE A 96 -34.84 -21.72 12.63
C PHE A 96 -34.23 -21.45 14.02
N LEU A 97 -33.09 -20.75 14.11
CA LEU A 97 -32.35 -20.60 15.37
C LEU A 97 -32.70 -19.31 16.14
N GLY A 98 -33.54 -18.45 15.58
CA GLY A 98 -34.06 -17.25 16.25
C GLY A 98 -35.45 -17.44 16.93
N ARG A 99 -36.07 -18.62 16.80
CA ARG A 99 -37.48 -18.83 17.22
C ARG A 99 -37.75 -18.76 18.71
N THR A 100 -36.75 -19.00 19.52
CA THR A 100 -36.82 -19.00 21.00
C THR A 100 -36.41 -17.68 21.63
N THR A 101 -36.14 -16.65 20.85
CA THR A 101 -35.65 -15.36 21.30
C THR A 101 -36.20 -14.21 20.49
N THR A 102 -36.10 -12.98 21.00
CA THR A 102 -36.44 -11.75 20.26
C THR A 102 -35.28 -11.25 19.37
N ARG A 103 -34.12 -11.93 19.41
CA ARG A 103 -32.94 -11.59 18.62
C ARG A 103 -32.99 -12.24 17.25
N GLU A 104 -32.35 -11.62 16.27
CA GLU A 104 -32.11 -12.24 14.96
C GLU A 104 -31.32 -13.54 15.13
N GLY A 105 -31.67 -14.60 14.43
CA GLY A 105 -31.09 -15.93 14.61
C GLY A 105 -29.57 -15.98 14.49
N TRP A 106 -28.99 -15.22 13.56
CA TRP A 106 -27.54 -15.12 13.39
C TRP A 106 -26.80 -14.55 14.62
N ARG A 107 -27.50 -13.82 15.48
CA ARG A 107 -26.93 -13.24 16.74
C ARG A 107 -26.99 -14.17 17.93
N THR A 108 -27.68 -15.30 17.83
CA THR A 108 -27.73 -16.31 18.87
C THR A 108 -26.40 -17.07 18.94
N ASP A 109 -26.11 -17.73 20.07
CA ASP A 109 -24.90 -18.54 20.16
C ASP A 109 -24.94 -19.69 19.14
N MET A 110 -26.05 -20.38 19.01
CA MET A 110 -26.23 -21.42 17.98
C MET A 110 -26.04 -20.86 16.58
N GLY A 111 -26.65 -19.72 16.29
CA GLY A 111 -26.52 -19.05 14.98
C GLY A 111 -25.09 -18.67 14.66
N ARG A 112 -24.34 -18.16 15.65
CA ARG A 112 -22.91 -17.82 15.48
C ARG A 112 -22.09 -19.02 15.03
N TYR A 113 -22.18 -20.13 15.75
CA TYR A 113 -21.37 -21.31 15.42
C TYR A 113 -21.84 -21.99 14.15
N TYR A 114 -23.16 -21.96 13.86
CA TYR A 114 -23.67 -22.46 12.58
C TYR A 114 -23.18 -21.61 11.39
N MET A 115 -23.14 -20.28 11.53
CA MET A 115 -22.57 -19.41 10.49
C MET A 115 -21.11 -19.73 10.20
N ILE A 116 -20.31 -20.00 11.24
CA ILE A 116 -18.88 -20.29 11.12
C ILE A 116 -18.63 -21.69 10.57
N LEU A 117 -19.23 -22.70 11.18
CA LEU A 117 -18.91 -24.11 10.95
C LEU A 117 -19.82 -24.78 9.91
N GLY A 118 -21.01 -24.21 9.66
CA GLY A 118 -22.05 -24.85 8.88
C GLY A 118 -22.88 -25.85 9.69
N PRO A 119 -23.65 -26.73 9.01
CA PRO A 119 -24.46 -27.75 9.69
C PRO A 119 -23.59 -28.75 10.45
N PRO A 120 -23.99 -29.11 11.70
CA PRO A 120 -23.30 -30.17 12.42
C PRO A 120 -23.50 -31.54 11.74
N ALA A 121 -22.54 -32.45 11.94
CA ALA A 121 -22.63 -33.82 11.44
C ALA A 121 -23.75 -34.61 12.10
N SER A 122 -24.00 -34.34 13.41
CA SER A 122 -25.11 -34.90 14.15
C SER A 122 -25.57 -33.96 15.27
N ILE A 123 -26.84 -34.08 15.64
CA ILE A 123 -27.45 -33.36 16.76
C ILE A 123 -28.10 -34.39 17.69
N GLU A 124 -27.71 -34.38 18.95
CA GLU A 124 -28.37 -35.13 20.01
C GLU A 124 -29.09 -34.17 20.96
N ARG A 125 -30.32 -34.50 21.36
CA ARG A 125 -31.18 -33.63 22.17
C ARG A 125 -31.51 -34.29 23.52
N PHE A 126 -31.42 -33.51 24.58
CA PHE A 126 -31.69 -33.92 25.97
C PHE A 126 -32.87 -33.13 26.55
N ASP A 127 -33.75 -32.60 25.72
CA ASP A 127 -34.87 -31.70 26.11
C ASP A 127 -35.91 -32.42 26.98
N ALA A 128 -36.00 -33.73 26.88
CA ALA A 128 -37.00 -34.56 27.63
C ALA A 128 -36.38 -35.30 28.84
N THR A 129 -35.13 -35.08 29.16
CA THR A 129 -34.46 -35.79 30.27
C THR A 129 -34.81 -35.13 31.61
N ILE A 130 -35.56 -35.84 32.44
CA ILE A 130 -36.00 -35.34 33.75
C ILE A 130 -34.75 -35.13 34.64
N GLY A 131 -34.65 -33.95 35.24
CA GLY A 131 -33.49 -33.58 36.10
C GLY A 131 -32.44 -32.74 35.40
N LEU A 132 -32.45 -32.65 34.05
CA LEU A 132 -31.56 -31.81 33.27
C LEU A 132 -32.27 -30.57 32.73
N VAL A 133 -31.52 -29.50 32.55
CA VAL A 133 -31.98 -28.35 31.73
C VAL A 133 -32.05 -28.77 30.26
N PRO A 134 -32.99 -28.25 29.47
CA PRO A 134 -33.01 -28.53 28.04
C PRO A 134 -31.67 -28.19 27.40
N CYS A 135 -31.07 -29.19 26.75
CA CYS A 135 -29.79 -29.01 26.05
C CYS A 135 -29.71 -29.90 24.81
N GLN A 136 -28.82 -29.52 23.92
CA GLN A 136 -28.51 -30.27 22.70
C GLN A 136 -27.01 -30.18 22.38
N SER A 137 -26.46 -31.30 21.95
CA SER A 137 -25.08 -31.39 21.47
C SER A 137 -25.00 -31.39 19.95
N TRP A 138 -24.02 -30.68 19.43
CA TRP A 138 -23.70 -30.58 17.99
C TRP A 138 -22.32 -31.15 17.75
N SER A 139 -22.23 -32.27 17.04
CA SER A 139 -20.95 -32.93 16.73
C SER A 139 -20.40 -32.42 15.40
N TYR A 140 -19.13 -32.15 15.37
CA TYR A 140 -18.37 -31.73 14.21
C TYR A 140 -17.12 -32.58 14.01
N TYR A 141 -16.73 -32.78 12.77
CA TYR A 141 -15.42 -33.32 12.41
C TYR A 141 -14.49 -32.17 12.09
N GLY A 142 -13.29 -32.21 12.67
CA GLY A 142 -12.30 -31.18 12.48
C GLY A 142 -11.36 -31.45 11.33
N ASP A 143 -10.68 -30.40 10.92
CA ASP A 143 -9.65 -30.39 9.89
C ASP A 143 -8.29 -30.05 10.53
N ALA A 144 -7.36 -30.98 10.52
CA ALA A 144 -6.04 -30.81 11.11
C ALA A 144 -5.25 -29.65 10.46
N SER A 145 -5.51 -29.34 9.18
CA SER A 145 -4.90 -28.17 8.49
C SER A 145 -5.36 -26.84 9.10
N LYS A 146 -6.45 -26.85 9.84
CA LYS A 146 -7.08 -25.70 10.51
C LYS A 146 -6.90 -25.69 12.03
N ASP A 147 -6.00 -26.51 12.54
CA ASP A 147 -5.76 -26.71 13.98
C ASP A 147 -7.00 -27.16 14.76
N LEU A 148 -7.93 -27.85 14.10
CA LEU A 148 -9.13 -28.41 14.74
C LEU A 148 -8.91 -29.88 15.07
N PRO A 149 -9.35 -30.37 16.25
CA PRO A 149 -9.26 -31.77 16.62
C PRO A 149 -10.12 -32.62 15.68
N PRO A 150 -9.81 -33.95 15.51
CA PRO A 150 -10.53 -34.81 14.58
C PRO A 150 -12.04 -34.85 14.80
N GLN A 151 -12.46 -34.72 16.04
CA GLN A 151 -13.86 -34.60 16.43
C GLN A 151 -13.98 -33.64 17.62
N TYR A 152 -15.01 -32.82 17.62
CA TYR A 152 -15.37 -31.98 18.78
C TYR A 152 -16.88 -31.75 18.80
N ILE A 153 -17.38 -31.43 20.01
CA ILE A 153 -18.81 -31.30 20.23
C ILE A 153 -19.09 -29.97 20.94
N LEU A 154 -20.05 -29.23 20.41
CA LEU A 154 -20.56 -28.01 21.02
C LEU A 154 -21.87 -28.33 21.75
N LEU A 155 -21.92 -28.10 23.04
CA LEU A 155 -23.11 -28.28 23.85
C LEU A 155 -23.82 -26.93 24.00
N PHE A 156 -25.10 -26.89 23.71
CA PHE A 156 -25.96 -25.73 23.93
C PHE A 156 -27.03 -26.07 24.96
N TYR A 157 -27.31 -25.15 25.87
CA TYR A 157 -28.27 -25.37 26.94
C TYR A 157 -29.13 -24.14 27.20
N GLN A 158 -30.34 -24.34 27.71
CA GLN A 158 -31.21 -23.25 28.17
C GLN A 158 -30.90 -22.95 29.65
N ARG A 159 -30.26 -21.80 29.89
CA ARG A 159 -29.84 -21.38 31.23
C ARG A 159 -31.07 -21.21 32.12
N GLY A 160 -31.16 -22.04 33.17
CA GLY A 160 -32.32 -22.08 34.06
C GLY A 160 -33.56 -22.74 33.46
N GLY A 161 -33.41 -23.52 32.39
CA GLY A 161 -34.45 -24.37 31.83
C GLY A 161 -35.40 -23.71 30.81
N VAL A 162 -35.22 -22.44 30.51
CA VAL A 162 -36.08 -21.68 29.55
C VAL A 162 -35.29 -20.65 28.75
N GLY A 163 -35.84 -20.26 27.59
CA GLY A 163 -35.33 -19.16 26.79
C GLY A 163 -34.35 -19.59 25.70
N GLU A 164 -33.40 -18.71 25.36
CA GLU A 164 -32.44 -18.93 24.31
C GLU A 164 -31.39 -19.99 24.68
N TYR A 165 -31.08 -20.85 23.73
CA TYR A 165 -29.95 -21.79 23.87
C TYR A 165 -28.61 -21.03 23.85
N LYS A 166 -27.83 -21.18 24.92
CA LYS A 166 -26.49 -20.61 25.05
C LYS A 166 -25.43 -21.68 24.86
N LEU A 167 -24.26 -21.32 24.37
CA LEU A 167 -23.14 -22.24 24.35
C LEU A 167 -22.75 -22.54 25.81
N TYR A 168 -22.72 -23.81 26.14
CA TYR A 168 -22.23 -24.27 27.45
C TYR A 168 -20.69 -24.21 27.48
N ASP A 169 -20.15 -23.64 28.53
CA ASP A 169 -18.72 -23.61 28.78
C ASP A 169 -18.38 -24.46 30.01
N PRO A 170 -17.68 -25.62 29.85
CA PRO A 170 -17.32 -26.48 30.97
C PRO A 170 -16.53 -25.75 32.07
N VAL A 171 -15.70 -24.77 31.71
CA VAL A 171 -14.84 -24.04 32.67
C VAL A 171 -15.62 -22.94 33.40
N SER A 172 -16.40 -22.13 32.69
CA SER A 172 -17.08 -20.99 33.32
C SER A 172 -18.49 -21.29 33.82
N ASP A 173 -19.24 -22.19 33.17
CA ASP A 173 -20.56 -22.58 33.60
C ASP A 173 -20.51 -23.75 34.62
N GLY A 174 -19.67 -24.72 34.33
CA GLY A 174 -19.48 -25.93 35.15
C GLY A 174 -20.66 -26.92 35.07
N PRO A 175 -20.43 -28.24 35.39
CA PRO A 175 -21.45 -29.28 35.23
C PRO A 175 -22.72 -29.05 36.04
N ALA A 176 -22.63 -28.38 37.19
CA ALA A 176 -23.77 -28.04 38.04
C ALA A 176 -24.88 -27.24 37.31
N ARG A 177 -24.52 -26.47 36.28
CA ARG A 177 -25.47 -25.65 35.48
C ARG A 177 -26.37 -26.47 34.57
N LEU A 178 -26.03 -27.72 34.30
CA LEU A 178 -26.83 -28.63 33.50
C LEU A 178 -27.94 -29.30 34.31
N LEU A 179 -27.87 -29.25 35.63
CA LEU A 179 -28.86 -29.84 36.53
C LEU A 179 -29.99 -28.81 36.82
N LEU A 180 -31.25 -29.27 36.73
CA LEU A 180 -32.44 -28.45 37.00
C LEU A 180 -32.54 -28.10 38.50
N ASN A 181 -32.25 -29.04 39.35
CA ASN A 181 -32.45 -28.89 40.79
C ASN A 181 -31.14 -28.57 41.49
N GLN A 182 -30.81 -27.29 41.61
CA GLN A 182 -29.57 -26.83 42.24
C GLN A 182 -29.53 -27.02 43.75
N LYS A 183 -30.66 -27.27 44.39
CA LYS A 183 -30.73 -27.45 45.85
C LYS A 183 -30.14 -28.79 46.32
N ASP A 184 -30.09 -29.77 45.46
CA ASP A 184 -29.54 -31.09 45.72
C ASP A 184 -28.07 -31.23 45.31
N ILE A 185 -27.47 -30.13 44.83
CA ILE A 185 -26.07 -30.05 44.46
C ILE A 185 -25.28 -29.69 45.71
N GLY A 186 -24.38 -30.61 46.17
CA GLY A 186 -23.45 -30.36 47.25
C GLY A 186 -22.41 -29.29 46.85
N ASP A 187 -21.15 -29.65 46.87
CA ASP A 187 -20.09 -28.78 46.38
C ASP A 187 -20.14 -28.69 44.84
N THR A 188 -20.22 -27.47 44.31
CA THR A 188 -20.22 -27.21 42.88
C THR A 188 -18.86 -27.41 42.21
N PHE A 189 -17.82 -27.64 42.98
CA PHE A 189 -16.48 -27.96 42.52
C PHE A 189 -16.13 -29.46 42.70
N ASP A 190 -17.05 -30.27 43.18
CA ASP A 190 -16.92 -31.74 43.21
C ASP A 190 -17.32 -32.26 41.80
N TYR A 191 -16.35 -32.20 40.90
CA TYR A 191 -16.58 -32.58 39.49
C TYR A 191 -16.90 -34.07 39.33
N GLU A 192 -16.35 -34.95 40.19
CA GLU A 192 -16.61 -36.39 40.17
C GLU A 192 -18.07 -36.67 40.54
N ALA A 193 -18.54 -36.13 41.65
CA ALA A 193 -19.93 -36.31 42.09
C ALA A 193 -20.94 -35.69 41.09
N LEU A 194 -20.61 -34.55 40.46
CA LEU A 194 -21.45 -33.93 39.47
C LEU A 194 -21.47 -34.72 38.16
N HIS A 195 -20.33 -35.23 37.71
CA HIS A 195 -20.21 -36.10 36.56
C HIS A 195 -21.06 -37.36 36.73
N ASP A 196 -20.91 -38.07 37.84
CA ASP A 196 -21.67 -39.29 38.12
C ASP A 196 -23.18 -39.03 38.16
N LYS A 197 -23.60 -37.92 38.73
CA LYS A 197 -25.01 -37.54 38.78
C LYS A 197 -25.57 -37.26 37.40
N ILE A 198 -24.79 -36.61 36.52
CA ILE A 198 -25.19 -36.39 35.13
C ILE A 198 -25.13 -37.69 34.33
N TYR A 199 -24.16 -38.57 34.61
CA TYR A 199 -24.01 -39.87 34.01
C TYR A 199 -25.24 -40.76 34.23
N ASP A 200 -25.78 -40.77 35.46
CA ASP A 200 -26.99 -41.51 35.79
C ASP A 200 -28.23 -41.01 35.00
N LEU A 201 -28.25 -39.75 34.61
CA LEU A 201 -29.34 -39.14 33.85
C LEU A 201 -29.16 -39.25 32.32
N ALA A 202 -27.94 -39.04 31.85
CA ALA A 202 -27.56 -39.06 30.43
C ALA A 202 -26.06 -39.31 30.29
N PRO A 203 -25.61 -40.57 30.07
CA PRO A 203 -24.18 -40.91 30.01
C PRO A 203 -23.35 -40.11 29.01
N THR A 204 -23.89 -39.88 27.82
CA THR A 204 -23.22 -39.05 26.78
C THR A 204 -23.06 -37.59 27.19
N LEU A 205 -24.00 -37.04 27.95
CA LEU A 205 -23.94 -35.68 28.47
C LEU A 205 -22.91 -35.50 29.60
N ALA A 206 -22.64 -36.54 30.36
CA ALA A 206 -21.67 -36.48 31.45
C ALA A 206 -20.27 -36.14 30.93
N GLU A 207 -19.80 -36.79 29.88
CA GLU A 207 -18.54 -36.45 29.22
C GLU A 207 -18.55 -35.00 28.67
N LEU A 208 -19.64 -34.59 28.00
CA LEU A 208 -19.76 -33.25 27.44
C LEU A 208 -19.85 -32.14 28.48
N SER A 209 -20.18 -32.50 29.74
CA SER A 209 -20.20 -31.55 30.85
C SER A 209 -18.80 -31.08 31.28
N ILE A 210 -17.74 -31.82 30.93
CA ILE A 210 -16.34 -31.54 31.31
C ILE A 210 -15.43 -31.26 30.12
N THR A 211 -15.78 -31.74 28.90
CA THR A 211 -14.96 -31.52 27.73
C THR A 211 -15.79 -31.37 26.45
N ARG A 212 -15.23 -30.61 25.47
CA ARG A 212 -15.73 -30.52 24.10
C ARG A 212 -15.03 -31.49 23.14
N ILE A 213 -13.90 -32.06 23.56
CA ILE A 213 -13.08 -32.96 22.76
C ILE A 213 -13.18 -34.34 23.38
N PRO A 214 -13.89 -35.29 22.74
CA PRO A 214 -14.08 -36.64 23.32
C PRO A 214 -12.77 -37.29 23.72
N GLY A 215 -12.76 -37.87 24.94
CA GLY A 215 -11.59 -38.52 25.51
C GLY A 215 -10.51 -37.58 26.07
N GLU A 216 -10.73 -36.28 26.10
CA GLU A 216 -9.76 -35.29 26.53
C GLU A 216 -10.23 -34.56 27.83
N TYR A 217 -9.99 -35.15 28.97
CA TYR A 217 -10.34 -34.60 30.28
C TYR A 217 -9.22 -34.83 31.31
N ASN A 218 -9.24 -34.05 32.40
CA ASN A 218 -8.28 -34.19 33.49
C ASN A 218 -8.61 -35.42 34.35
N TYR A 219 -7.61 -35.96 35.06
CA TYR A 219 -7.78 -37.15 35.91
C TYR A 219 -8.84 -36.97 37.00
N ASP A 220 -8.99 -35.76 37.51
CA ASP A 220 -9.99 -35.35 38.51
C ASP A 220 -11.32 -34.92 37.92
N LEU A 221 -11.57 -35.22 36.66
CA LEU A 221 -12.75 -34.81 35.87
C LEU A 221 -12.98 -33.28 35.83
N SER A 222 -11.99 -32.47 36.21
CA SER A 222 -12.07 -31.03 36.08
C SER A 222 -11.98 -30.63 34.59
N PRO A 223 -12.66 -29.52 34.16
CA PRO A 223 -12.68 -29.10 32.78
C PRO A 223 -11.31 -28.72 32.24
N SER A 224 -10.96 -29.20 31.06
CA SER A 224 -9.71 -28.88 30.38
C SER A 224 -9.71 -27.46 29.81
N LEU A 225 -8.61 -26.72 29.99
CA LEU A 225 -8.40 -25.41 29.36
C LEU A 225 -8.34 -25.48 27.84
N ARG A 226 -8.11 -26.63 27.23
CA ARG A 226 -8.17 -26.85 25.78
C ARG A 226 -9.54 -26.56 25.18
N ASN A 227 -10.60 -26.65 25.99
CA ASN A 227 -11.95 -26.21 25.58
C ASN A 227 -11.99 -24.75 25.13
N ASN A 228 -11.27 -23.86 25.81
CA ASN A 228 -11.21 -22.44 25.46
C ASN A 228 -10.32 -22.19 24.22
N MET A 229 -9.23 -22.95 24.10
CA MET A 229 -8.37 -22.90 22.91
C MET A 229 -9.13 -23.33 21.66
N LEU A 230 -9.92 -24.41 21.74
CA LEU A 230 -10.78 -24.85 20.65
C LEU A 230 -11.75 -23.74 20.19
N LEU A 231 -12.43 -23.07 21.12
CA LEU A 231 -13.36 -22.00 20.78
C LEU A 231 -12.64 -20.81 20.11
N ALA A 232 -11.46 -20.44 20.62
CA ALA A 232 -10.66 -19.38 20.00
C ALA A 232 -10.25 -19.74 18.56
N THR A 233 -9.85 -21.00 18.34
CA THR A 233 -9.54 -21.53 17.01
C THR A 233 -10.75 -21.45 16.07
N ILE A 234 -11.93 -21.94 16.51
CA ILE A 234 -13.17 -21.88 15.74
C ILE A 234 -13.51 -20.44 15.35
N LEU A 235 -13.45 -19.49 16.29
CA LEU A 235 -13.79 -18.08 16.02
C LEU A 235 -12.79 -17.37 15.10
N SER A 236 -11.54 -17.82 15.07
CA SER A 236 -10.51 -17.25 14.18
C SER A 236 -10.48 -17.88 12.80
N PHE A 237 -10.99 -19.11 12.65
CA PHE A 237 -10.92 -19.92 11.45
C PHE A 237 -11.38 -19.22 10.16
N PRO A 238 -12.56 -18.54 10.09
CA PRO A 238 -13.00 -17.92 8.83
C PRO A 238 -12.14 -16.76 8.35
N LYS A 239 -11.18 -16.32 9.19
CA LYS A 239 -10.32 -15.14 8.97
C LYS A 239 -8.88 -15.51 8.62
N LYS A 240 -8.47 -16.76 8.84
CA LYS A 240 -7.08 -17.21 8.66
C LYS A 240 -6.65 -17.33 7.20
N ASP A 241 -7.55 -17.76 6.32
CA ASP A 241 -7.22 -18.13 4.94
C ASP A 241 -7.26 -16.96 3.94
N VAL A 242 -7.51 -15.74 4.41
CA VAL A 242 -7.62 -14.54 3.57
C VAL A 242 -6.59 -13.52 3.96
N ASN A 243 -5.74 -13.12 3.00
CA ASN A 243 -4.82 -11.99 3.20
C ASN A 243 -5.60 -10.67 3.12
N PRO A 244 -5.71 -9.90 4.22
CA PRO A 244 -6.49 -8.67 4.24
C PRO A 244 -5.78 -7.46 3.61
N ALA A 245 -4.55 -7.60 3.14
CA ALA A 245 -3.76 -6.50 2.57
C ALA A 245 -4.46 -5.81 1.40
N TYR A 246 -5.24 -6.57 0.60
CA TYR A 246 -6.04 -6.00 -0.48
C TYR A 246 -6.97 -4.88 -0.03
N ALA A 247 -7.50 -4.96 1.18
CA ALA A 247 -8.43 -3.97 1.71
C ALA A 247 -7.75 -2.61 1.92
N SER A 248 -6.54 -2.58 2.48
CA SER A 248 -5.75 -1.35 2.64
C SER A 248 -5.42 -0.72 1.28
N HIS A 249 -5.04 -1.56 0.32
CA HIS A 249 -4.70 -1.10 -1.02
C HIS A 249 -5.90 -0.55 -1.78
N PHE A 250 -7.11 -1.03 -1.46
CA PHE A 250 -8.34 -0.51 -2.04
C PHE A 250 -8.53 0.98 -1.79
N LEU A 251 -8.18 1.49 -0.60
CA LEU A 251 -8.24 2.92 -0.29
C LEU A 251 -7.18 3.74 -1.03
N ASN A 252 -5.97 3.18 -1.17
CA ASN A 252 -4.83 3.90 -1.71
C ASN A 252 -4.86 4.03 -3.23
N TYR A 253 -5.44 3.05 -3.92
CA TYR A 253 -5.40 2.92 -5.39
C TYR A 253 -6.78 2.97 -6.05
N LYS A 254 -7.72 3.72 -5.47
CA LYS A 254 -9.07 3.91 -6.04
C LYS A 254 -9.03 4.31 -7.51
N GLY A 255 -9.67 3.52 -8.36
CA GLY A 255 -9.79 3.78 -9.79
C GLY A 255 -8.59 3.36 -10.64
N VAL A 256 -7.45 2.94 -10.04
CA VAL A 256 -6.27 2.42 -10.75
C VAL A 256 -6.31 0.88 -10.82
N VAL A 257 -6.80 0.24 -9.76
CA VAL A 257 -6.88 -1.22 -9.66
C VAL A 257 -8.33 -1.66 -9.95
N SER A 258 -8.52 -2.43 -11.02
CA SER A 258 -9.81 -3.08 -11.29
C SER A 258 -10.03 -4.24 -10.32
N THR A 259 -11.30 -4.67 -10.15
CA THR A 259 -11.64 -5.85 -9.32
C THR A 259 -10.87 -7.11 -9.72
N GLU A 260 -10.53 -7.25 -10.99
CA GLU A 260 -9.74 -8.39 -11.48
C GLU A 260 -8.34 -8.44 -10.90
N TYR A 261 -7.72 -7.27 -10.63
CA TYR A 261 -6.40 -7.21 -10.02
C TYR A 261 -6.45 -7.44 -8.51
N LEU A 262 -7.49 -7.00 -7.82
CA LEU A 262 -7.61 -7.14 -6.36
C LEU A 262 -7.66 -8.60 -5.89
N THR A 263 -8.03 -9.54 -6.77
CA THR A 263 -8.05 -10.98 -6.47
C THR A 263 -6.68 -11.65 -6.60
N ASN A 264 -5.71 -11.01 -7.27
CA ASN A 264 -4.43 -11.60 -7.64
C ASN A 264 -3.26 -10.87 -6.96
N PHE A 265 -3.41 -10.53 -5.69
CA PHE A 265 -2.32 -9.98 -4.90
C PHE A 265 -1.21 -11.02 -4.71
N VAL A 266 0.03 -10.60 -4.97
CA VAL A 266 1.24 -11.38 -4.78
C VAL A 266 2.17 -10.60 -3.86
N GLU A 267 2.64 -11.24 -2.80
CA GLU A 267 3.66 -10.64 -1.95
C GLU A 267 4.92 -10.31 -2.74
N SER A 268 5.65 -9.30 -2.34
CA SER A 268 6.91 -8.93 -2.96
C SER A 268 7.97 -8.58 -1.92
N TYR A 269 9.20 -8.94 -2.23
CA TYR A 269 10.36 -8.36 -1.55
C TYR A 269 10.68 -7.04 -2.22
N SER A 270 11.00 -6.03 -1.41
CA SER A 270 11.32 -4.71 -1.96
C SER A 270 12.42 -4.02 -1.17
N SER A 271 13.21 -3.21 -1.87
CA SER A 271 14.22 -2.33 -1.27
C SER A 271 14.14 -0.94 -1.88
N THR A 272 14.56 0.05 -1.10
CA THR A 272 14.66 1.45 -1.56
C THR A 272 16.00 2.03 -1.15
N ALA A 273 16.54 2.93 -1.98
CA ALA A 273 17.77 3.65 -1.70
C ALA A 273 17.66 5.11 -2.16
N LEU A 274 18.20 6.03 -1.38
CA LEU A 274 18.40 7.42 -1.81
C LEU A 274 19.85 7.56 -2.23
N ILE A 275 20.11 7.76 -3.51
CA ILE A 275 21.46 7.83 -4.07
C ILE A 275 21.64 9.18 -4.78
N ARG A 276 22.75 9.88 -4.47
CA ARG A 276 23.13 11.05 -5.22
C ARG A 276 23.90 10.65 -6.47
N ASP A 277 23.38 11.00 -7.62
CA ASP A 277 24.06 10.77 -8.90
C ASP A 277 25.17 11.81 -9.11
N PRO A 278 26.45 11.40 -9.19
CA PRO A 278 27.56 12.32 -9.32
C PRO A 278 27.59 13.09 -10.66
N VAL A 279 26.92 12.57 -11.70
CA VAL A 279 26.91 13.17 -13.04
C VAL A 279 25.92 14.34 -13.11
N THR A 280 24.71 14.15 -12.56
CA THR A 280 23.67 15.18 -12.57
C THR A 280 23.68 16.04 -11.31
N GLY A 281 24.33 15.60 -10.25
CA GLY A 281 24.31 16.20 -8.92
C GLY A 281 22.98 16.06 -8.20
N LEU A 282 21.99 15.36 -8.79
CA LEU A 282 20.65 15.19 -8.22
C LEU A 282 20.58 13.99 -7.31
N ARG A 283 19.67 14.03 -6.34
CA ARG A 283 19.32 12.88 -5.51
C ARG A 283 18.18 12.14 -6.16
N PHE A 284 18.34 10.83 -6.25
CA PHE A 284 17.32 9.92 -6.79
C PHE A 284 16.83 8.97 -5.71
N LEU A 285 15.54 8.71 -5.72
CA LEU A 285 14.94 7.59 -5.03
C LEU A 285 14.94 6.39 -5.99
N HIS A 286 15.64 5.34 -5.60
CA HIS A 286 15.70 4.05 -6.28
C HIS A 286 14.83 3.06 -5.54
N PHE A 287 14.18 2.15 -6.26
CA PHE A 287 13.52 1.00 -5.67
C PHE A 287 13.67 -0.24 -6.54
N SER A 288 13.62 -1.39 -5.89
CA SER A 288 13.60 -2.71 -6.51
C SER A 288 12.44 -3.50 -5.90
N MET A 289 11.63 -4.14 -6.74
CA MET A 289 10.52 -5.00 -6.32
C MET A 289 10.63 -6.36 -6.99
N VAL A 290 10.52 -7.42 -6.20
CA VAL A 290 10.58 -8.82 -6.63
C VAL A 290 9.29 -9.52 -6.19
N PRO A 291 8.28 -9.68 -7.05
CA PRO A 291 7.10 -10.48 -6.74
C PRO A 291 7.50 -11.92 -6.40
N ALA A 292 6.83 -12.51 -5.41
CA ALA A 292 7.08 -13.89 -4.98
C ALA A 292 6.69 -14.92 -6.04
N ASP A 293 5.76 -14.57 -6.93
CA ASP A 293 5.33 -15.37 -8.06
C ASP A 293 5.03 -14.49 -9.28
N VAL A 294 5.26 -15.00 -10.48
CA VAL A 294 5.07 -14.29 -11.74
C VAL A 294 4.42 -15.20 -12.77
N ASN A 295 3.20 -14.86 -13.18
CA ASN A 295 2.55 -15.49 -14.31
C ASN A 295 3.14 -15.00 -15.62
N VAL A 296 3.34 -15.92 -16.54
CA VAL A 296 3.86 -15.64 -17.88
C VAL A 296 2.95 -16.26 -18.93
N ASP A 297 2.97 -15.71 -20.13
CA ASP A 297 2.28 -16.26 -21.30
C ASP A 297 3.31 -16.67 -22.38
N ALA A 298 2.92 -17.57 -23.25
CA ALA A 298 3.80 -18.04 -24.34
C ALA A 298 3.73 -17.08 -25.53
N TYR A 299 4.87 -16.51 -25.91
CA TYR A 299 5.01 -15.75 -27.15
C TYR A 299 5.48 -16.66 -28.28
N VAL A 300 4.51 -17.41 -28.83
CA VAL A 300 4.72 -18.47 -29.85
C VAL A 300 5.58 -18.04 -31.03
N PRO A 301 5.45 -16.82 -31.61
CA PRO A 301 6.23 -16.44 -32.80
C PRO A 301 7.75 -16.49 -32.63
N LYS A 302 8.25 -16.43 -31.39
CA LYS A 302 9.69 -16.44 -31.10
C LYS A 302 10.12 -17.53 -30.13
N ASN A 303 9.21 -18.45 -29.77
CA ASN A 303 9.45 -19.47 -28.76
C ASN A 303 10.01 -18.88 -27.44
N GLN A 304 9.32 -17.86 -26.92
CA GLN A 304 9.69 -17.14 -25.72
C GLN A 304 8.51 -17.11 -24.74
N PHE A 305 8.80 -16.93 -23.46
CA PHE A 305 7.82 -16.50 -22.48
C PHE A 305 7.77 -14.97 -22.43
N TYR A 306 6.60 -14.46 -22.05
CA TYR A 306 6.31 -13.06 -21.99
C TYR A 306 5.56 -12.70 -20.69
N CYS A 307 5.95 -11.63 -20.06
CA CYS A 307 5.16 -10.92 -19.07
C CYS A 307 5.32 -9.40 -19.26
N ASN A 308 4.37 -8.63 -18.77
CA ASN A 308 4.46 -7.16 -18.86
C ASN A 308 4.10 -6.55 -17.52
N PHE A 309 5.08 -5.97 -16.86
CA PHE A 309 4.87 -5.23 -15.63
C PHE A 309 4.54 -3.78 -15.93
N ARG A 310 3.43 -3.29 -15.36
CA ARG A 310 3.14 -1.87 -15.25
C ARG A 310 3.47 -1.42 -13.83
N VAL A 311 4.30 -0.39 -13.73
CA VAL A 311 4.71 0.25 -12.49
C VAL A 311 4.00 1.59 -12.39
N ASP A 312 3.09 1.72 -11.44
CA ASP A 312 2.41 2.97 -11.10
C ASP A 312 3.01 3.50 -9.80
N VAL A 313 3.68 4.64 -9.87
CA VAL A 313 4.38 5.27 -8.74
C VAL A 313 3.62 6.50 -8.29
N SER A 314 3.44 6.67 -7.00
CA SER A 314 2.98 7.92 -6.40
C SER A 314 3.82 8.28 -5.17
N LEU A 315 4.19 9.55 -5.09
CA LEU A 315 4.87 10.15 -3.95
C LEU A 315 3.92 11.12 -3.26
N ARG A 316 3.68 10.92 -1.97
CA ARG A 316 2.71 11.69 -1.19
C ARG A 316 3.39 12.49 -0.09
N ASN A 317 2.81 13.66 0.21
CA ASN A 317 3.06 14.41 1.43
C ASN A 317 1.72 14.57 2.15
N GLY A 318 1.49 13.83 3.21
CA GLY A 318 0.16 13.65 3.80
C GLY A 318 -0.82 13.08 2.77
N GLU A 319 -1.97 13.71 2.60
CA GLU A 319 -2.99 13.29 1.63
C GLU A 319 -2.71 13.76 0.19
N SER A 320 -1.76 14.67 -0.02
CA SER A 320 -1.48 15.27 -1.31
C SER A 320 -0.49 14.44 -2.12
N ILE A 321 -0.85 14.10 -3.37
CA ILE A 321 0.08 13.50 -4.33
C ILE A 321 0.94 14.62 -4.91
N ILE A 322 2.25 14.57 -4.65
CA ILE A 322 3.20 15.57 -5.13
C ILE A 322 3.88 15.15 -6.43
N PHE A 323 3.95 13.84 -6.70
CA PHE A 323 4.51 13.31 -7.92
C PHE A 323 3.90 11.95 -8.23
N GLN A 324 3.62 11.67 -9.50
CA GLN A 324 3.15 10.36 -9.94
C GLN A 324 3.51 10.11 -11.39
N TYR A 325 3.77 8.85 -11.73
CA TYR A 325 3.95 8.39 -13.11
C TYR A 325 3.62 6.90 -13.25
N SER A 326 3.45 6.48 -14.50
CA SER A 326 3.27 5.07 -14.86
C SER A 326 4.28 4.67 -15.92
N ARG A 327 4.82 3.45 -15.85
CA ARG A 327 5.76 2.90 -16.81
C ARG A 327 5.53 1.40 -17.00
N GLU A 328 5.63 0.93 -18.25
CA GLU A 328 5.52 -0.49 -18.59
C GLU A 328 6.90 -1.12 -18.80
N PHE A 329 7.02 -2.39 -18.44
CA PHE A 329 8.20 -3.24 -18.57
C PHE A 329 7.81 -4.54 -19.28
N PRO A 330 7.70 -4.55 -20.63
CA PRO A 330 7.50 -5.79 -21.36
C PRO A 330 8.79 -6.60 -21.33
N LEU A 331 8.71 -7.82 -20.82
CA LEU A 331 9.83 -8.74 -20.66
C LEU A 331 9.60 -9.99 -21.49
N TYR A 332 10.62 -10.33 -22.29
CA TYR A 332 10.66 -11.53 -23.11
C TYR A 332 11.89 -12.33 -22.74
N PHE A 333 11.76 -13.62 -22.53
CA PHE A 333 12.89 -14.51 -22.24
C PHE A 333 12.67 -15.89 -22.88
N PRO A 334 13.74 -16.59 -23.29
CA PRO A 334 13.64 -17.90 -23.90
C PRO A 334 13.09 -18.93 -22.89
N GLU A 335 12.43 -19.95 -23.39
CA GLU A 335 11.88 -21.04 -22.58
C GLU A 335 12.94 -21.68 -21.67
N SER A 336 14.19 -21.77 -22.14
CA SER A 336 15.33 -22.30 -21.38
C SER A 336 15.63 -21.50 -20.09
N ASP A 337 15.21 -20.23 -20.00
CA ASP A 337 15.44 -19.37 -18.83
C ASP A 337 14.31 -19.47 -17.80
N TRP A 338 13.22 -20.17 -18.11
CA TRP A 338 12.03 -20.21 -17.26
C TRP A 338 12.31 -20.77 -15.86
N ASP A 339 13.01 -21.88 -15.78
CA ASP A 339 13.33 -22.49 -14.47
C ASP A 339 14.16 -21.54 -13.61
N ARG A 340 15.08 -20.79 -14.22
CA ARG A 340 15.88 -19.76 -13.52
C ARG A 340 15.02 -18.59 -13.06
N VAL A 341 14.11 -18.10 -13.92
CA VAL A 341 13.16 -17.03 -13.60
C VAL A 341 12.26 -17.45 -12.44
N ARG A 342 11.71 -18.66 -12.51
CA ARG A 342 10.82 -19.20 -11.48
C ARG A 342 11.53 -19.39 -10.14
N ALA A 343 12.77 -19.87 -10.16
CA ALA A 343 13.54 -20.12 -8.95
C ALA A 343 14.02 -18.83 -8.28
N ASN A 344 14.42 -17.83 -9.06
CA ASN A 344 15.12 -16.63 -8.56
C ASN A 344 14.23 -15.38 -8.50
N GLY A 345 13.13 -15.35 -9.27
CA GLY A 345 12.25 -14.19 -9.44
C GLY A 345 12.76 -13.16 -10.45
N LEU A 346 11.88 -12.23 -10.79
CA LEU A 346 12.18 -11.06 -11.63
C LEU A 346 12.14 -9.81 -10.77
N ALA A 347 13.23 -9.06 -10.70
CA ALA A 347 13.26 -7.75 -10.07
C ALA A 347 12.90 -6.67 -11.09
N VAL A 348 11.94 -5.82 -10.75
CA VAL A 348 11.64 -4.58 -11.48
C VAL A 348 12.26 -3.43 -10.71
N GLU A 349 13.20 -2.76 -11.35
CA GLU A 349 13.94 -1.65 -10.76
C GLU A 349 13.61 -0.34 -11.46
N GLU A 350 13.40 0.71 -10.68
CA GLU A 350 13.12 2.05 -11.18
C GLU A 350 13.76 3.11 -10.30
N SER A 351 13.89 4.34 -10.85
CA SER A 351 14.36 5.49 -10.09
C SER A 351 13.82 6.79 -10.65
N PHE A 352 13.65 7.77 -9.78
CA PHE A 352 13.27 9.13 -10.15
C PHE A 352 13.91 10.15 -9.22
N PRO A 353 14.16 11.39 -9.69
CA PRO A 353 14.73 12.45 -8.87
C PRO A 353 13.71 12.92 -7.82
N ILE A 354 14.19 13.24 -6.62
CA ILE A 354 13.34 13.60 -5.48
C ILE A 354 13.87 14.85 -4.76
N ILE A 355 12.96 15.73 -4.36
CA ILE A 355 13.27 16.90 -3.54
C ILE A 355 13.42 16.52 -2.05
N GLU A 356 13.97 17.41 -1.24
CA GLU A 356 14.01 17.25 0.22
C GLU A 356 12.62 17.30 0.85
N GLY A 357 12.43 16.51 1.91
CA GLY A 357 11.17 16.45 2.66
C GLY A 357 10.85 15.06 3.19
N LYS A 358 9.67 14.93 3.79
CA LYS A 358 9.11 13.66 4.26
C LYS A 358 7.97 13.25 3.35
N PHE A 359 8.04 12.03 2.86
CA PHE A 359 7.11 11.53 1.86
C PHE A 359 6.72 10.10 2.16
N GLN A 360 5.58 9.70 1.63
CA GLN A 360 5.17 8.30 1.51
C GLN A 360 5.31 7.89 0.04
N LEU A 361 6.18 6.93 -0.22
CA LEU A 361 6.29 6.25 -1.50
C LEU A 361 5.24 5.16 -1.57
N ASN A 362 4.45 5.16 -2.65
CA ASN A 362 3.54 4.07 -2.97
C ASN A 362 3.84 3.62 -4.40
N VAL A 363 4.13 2.32 -4.56
CA VAL A 363 4.36 1.70 -5.86
C VAL A 363 3.40 0.54 -6.03
N LEU A 364 2.62 0.57 -7.09
CA LEU A 364 1.80 -0.55 -7.54
C LEU A 364 2.49 -1.19 -8.73
N LEU A 365 2.91 -2.43 -8.57
CA LEU A 365 3.48 -3.26 -9.63
C LEU A 365 2.42 -4.23 -10.12
N THR A 366 1.98 -4.11 -11.36
CA THR A 366 0.93 -4.93 -11.96
C THR A 366 1.50 -5.77 -13.10
N ASN A 367 1.37 -7.08 -13.06
CA ASN A 367 1.60 -7.95 -14.21
C ASN A 367 0.33 -7.99 -15.07
N THR A 368 0.35 -7.33 -16.22
CA THR A 368 -0.83 -7.19 -17.09
C THR A 368 -1.24 -8.51 -17.76
N VAL A 369 -0.33 -9.47 -17.86
CA VAL A 369 -0.58 -10.80 -18.44
C VAL A 369 -1.34 -11.67 -17.46
N GLY A 370 -0.81 -11.85 -16.24
CA GLY A 370 -1.41 -12.70 -15.21
C GLY A 370 -2.39 -11.96 -14.29
N LYS A 371 -2.61 -10.66 -14.51
CA LYS A 371 -3.43 -9.79 -13.64
C LYS A 371 -3.00 -9.78 -12.17
N GLN A 372 -1.77 -10.23 -11.89
CA GLN A 372 -1.17 -10.18 -10.56
C GLN A 372 -0.72 -8.77 -10.23
N PHE A 373 -0.75 -8.42 -8.94
CA PHE A 373 -0.17 -7.16 -8.49
C PHE A 373 0.55 -7.31 -7.15
N SER A 374 1.55 -6.43 -6.96
CA SER A 374 2.29 -6.27 -5.71
C SER A 374 2.37 -4.80 -5.35
N VAL A 375 2.57 -4.50 -4.07
CA VAL A 375 2.61 -3.13 -3.57
C VAL A 375 3.84 -2.92 -2.72
N LEU A 376 4.46 -1.74 -2.87
CA LEU A 376 5.46 -1.20 -1.98
C LEU A 376 4.93 0.10 -1.38
N GLU A 377 4.80 0.14 -0.06
CA GLU A 377 4.51 1.36 0.70
C GLU A 377 5.65 1.61 1.67
N LYS A 378 6.24 2.81 1.61
CA LYS A 378 7.37 3.15 2.46
C LYS A 378 7.43 4.64 2.76
N ASP A 379 7.69 4.98 4.01
CA ASP A 379 8.03 6.33 4.40
C ASP A 379 9.47 6.63 3.99
N VAL A 380 9.66 7.77 3.34
CA VAL A 380 10.94 8.24 2.82
C VAL A 380 11.22 9.63 3.36
N GLU A 381 12.35 9.79 4.05
CA GLU A 381 12.83 11.09 4.50
C GLU A 381 14.06 11.48 3.71
N VAL A 382 13.95 12.56 2.94
CA VAL A 382 15.06 13.16 2.18
C VAL A 382 15.55 14.37 2.95
N LEU A 383 16.70 14.20 3.61
CA LEU A 383 17.31 15.25 4.43
C LEU A 383 17.84 16.40 3.54
N PRO A 384 17.82 17.64 4.04
CA PRO A 384 18.46 18.76 3.37
C PRO A 384 19.95 18.48 3.08
N GLU A 385 20.45 19.13 2.03
CA GLU A 385 21.87 19.03 1.70
C GLU A 385 22.74 19.62 2.82
N ARG A 386 23.73 18.84 3.27
CA ARG A 386 24.75 19.32 4.18
C ARG A 386 25.87 19.98 3.37
N SER A 387 26.50 21.01 3.92
CA SER A 387 27.72 21.59 3.35
C SER A 387 28.99 20.86 3.79
N THR A 388 28.90 20.05 4.84
CA THR A 388 30.02 19.27 5.40
C THR A 388 30.16 17.92 4.69
N PRO A 389 31.41 17.35 4.69
CA PRO A 389 31.62 16.01 4.20
C PRO A 389 30.69 14.98 4.87
N SER A 390 30.13 14.09 4.09
CA SER A 390 29.18 13.08 4.57
C SER A 390 29.16 11.82 3.69
N ILE A 391 28.58 10.74 4.21
CA ILE A 391 28.44 9.46 3.51
C ILE A 391 27.03 9.32 2.95
N ASP A 392 26.93 8.87 1.71
CA ASP A 392 25.71 8.37 1.05
C ASP A 392 25.87 6.85 0.89
N GLY A 393 24.92 6.06 1.43
CA GLY A 393 25.07 4.61 1.60
C GLY A 393 25.50 4.20 3.03
N PRO A 394 26.02 2.96 3.25
CA PRO A 394 26.31 1.95 2.24
C PRO A 394 25.08 1.31 1.63
N PHE A 395 25.15 0.98 0.34
CA PHE A 395 24.14 0.21 -0.38
C PHE A 395 24.74 -1.15 -0.73
N LEU A 396 23.97 -2.23 -0.54
CA LEU A 396 24.46 -3.59 -0.70
C LEU A 396 23.79 -4.28 -1.89
N GLY A 397 24.55 -5.13 -2.55
CA GLY A 397 24.11 -6.00 -3.63
C GLY A 397 25.01 -7.23 -3.72
N TYR A 398 24.74 -8.10 -4.67
CA TYR A 398 25.47 -9.35 -4.84
C TYR A 398 26.51 -9.30 -5.98
N LYS A 399 26.54 -8.23 -6.77
CA LYS A 399 27.58 -7.97 -7.78
C LYS A 399 27.54 -6.55 -8.31
N PHE A 400 28.61 -6.13 -8.98
CA PHE A 400 28.63 -4.98 -9.85
C PHE A 400 28.58 -5.39 -11.32
N GLU A 401 27.82 -4.66 -12.14
CA GLU A 401 27.81 -4.75 -13.59
C GLU A 401 28.35 -3.46 -14.20
N THR A 402 29.21 -3.55 -15.23
CA THR A 402 29.77 -2.40 -15.91
C THR A 402 28.90 -1.98 -17.09
N TYR A 403 28.55 -0.71 -17.12
CA TYR A 403 27.77 -0.08 -18.17
C TYR A 403 28.53 1.12 -18.77
N GLN A 404 28.99 0.96 -20.00
CA GLN A 404 29.75 2.02 -20.71
C GLN A 404 28.85 3.03 -21.45
N ARG A 405 27.52 2.99 -21.28
CA ARG A 405 26.60 3.87 -21.99
C ARG A 405 26.26 5.11 -21.14
N ASP A 406 26.10 6.25 -21.83
CA ASP A 406 25.59 7.50 -21.25
C ASP A 406 24.08 7.39 -20.95
N VAL A 407 23.76 6.46 -20.03
CA VAL A 407 22.41 6.23 -19.57
C VAL A 407 22.39 6.25 -18.04
N HIS A 408 21.38 6.85 -17.48
CA HIS A 408 20.99 6.68 -16.10
C HIS A 408 20.16 5.41 -15.97
N ILE A 409 20.56 4.50 -15.08
CA ILE A 409 19.87 3.25 -14.79
C ILE A 409 19.75 3.16 -13.27
N PRO A 410 18.66 2.63 -12.70
CA PRO A 410 18.55 2.42 -11.27
C PRO A 410 19.78 1.71 -10.67
N PHE A 411 20.23 2.18 -9.51
CA PHE A 411 21.40 1.70 -8.77
C PHE A 411 22.74 1.81 -9.53
N LYS A 412 22.80 2.55 -10.63
CA LYS A 412 24.05 2.82 -11.33
C LYS A 412 24.67 4.13 -10.83
N VAL A 413 25.94 4.06 -10.47
CA VAL A 413 26.77 5.22 -10.12
C VAL A 413 28.04 5.16 -10.95
N ASN A 414 28.37 6.22 -11.67
CA ASN A 414 29.40 6.28 -12.69
C ASN A 414 29.19 5.21 -13.78
N ASP A 415 30.13 4.30 -13.98
CA ASP A 415 30.10 3.21 -14.95
C ASP A 415 29.64 1.87 -14.38
N ARG A 416 29.35 1.79 -13.06
CA ARG A 416 29.00 0.55 -12.37
C ARG A 416 27.57 0.59 -11.84
N LYS A 417 26.83 -0.46 -12.12
CA LYS A 417 25.53 -0.74 -11.53
C LYS A 417 25.67 -1.75 -10.40
N LEU A 418 25.16 -1.40 -9.23
CA LEU A 418 24.97 -2.33 -8.13
C LEU A 418 23.74 -3.18 -8.43
N VAL A 419 23.89 -4.49 -8.50
CA VAL A 419 22.74 -5.41 -8.66
C VAL A 419 22.30 -5.86 -7.28
N THR A 420 21.10 -5.43 -6.91
CA THR A 420 20.55 -5.58 -5.56
C THR A 420 19.69 -6.85 -5.44
N ASP A 421 19.63 -7.41 -4.24
CA ASP A 421 18.60 -8.36 -3.82
C ASP A 421 17.89 -7.79 -2.59
N PRO A 422 16.59 -7.49 -2.68
CA PRO A 422 15.84 -6.93 -1.55
C PRO A 422 15.85 -7.79 -0.28
N LYS A 423 16.16 -9.07 -0.38
CA LYS A 423 16.28 -9.98 0.78
C LYS A 423 17.51 -9.69 1.63
N MET A 424 18.52 -8.99 1.08
CA MET A 424 19.81 -8.71 1.75
C MET A 424 20.43 -9.96 2.37
N THR A 425 20.32 -11.09 1.67
CA THR A 425 20.82 -12.40 2.10
C THR A 425 21.79 -12.92 1.06
N PHE A 426 22.96 -13.36 1.51
CA PHE A 426 24.05 -13.83 0.66
C PHE A 426 24.40 -15.28 0.98
N ALA A 427 24.67 -16.07 -0.03
CA ALA A 427 25.25 -17.39 0.11
C ALA A 427 26.77 -17.30 0.27
N ARG A 428 27.40 -18.37 0.70
CA ARG A 428 28.87 -18.37 0.88
C ARG A 428 29.66 -18.20 -0.43
N ALA A 429 29.06 -18.58 -1.57
CA ALA A 429 29.67 -18.40 -2.89
C ALA A 429 29.50 -16.99 -3.46
N ASP A 430 28.72 -16.14 -2.79
CA ASP A 430 28.43 -14.80 -3.28
C ASP A 430 29.54 -13.80 -2.93
N GLU A 431 29.56 -12.70 -3.67
CA GLU A 431 30.27 -11.50 -3.33
C GLU A 431 29.29 -10.48 -2.76
N ILE A 432 29.64 -9.84 -1.66
CA ILE A 432 28.87 -8.72 -1.10
C ILE A 432 29.42 -7.45 -1.74
N ALA A 433 28.70 -6.92 -2.71
CA ALA A 433 29.03 -5.67 -3.38
C ALA A 433 28.54 -4.49 -2.53
N VAL A 434 29.46 -3.60 -2.16
CA VAL A 434 29.22 -2.44 -1.30
C VAL A 434 29.45 -1.16 -2.10
N LEU A 435 28.41 -0.35 -2.27
CA LEU A 435 28.44 0.95 -2.89
C LEU A 435 28.25 2.03 -1.83
N PHE A 436 29.10 3.02 -1.76
CA PHE A 436 28.85 4.23 -1.01
C PHE A 436 29.55 5.42 -1.66
N SER A 437 29.12 6.63 -1.35
CA SER A 437 29.75 7.85 -1.87
C SER A 437 30.11 8.79 -0.72
N VAL A 438 31.27 9.43 -0.83
CA VAL A 438 31.64 10.57 0.02
C VAL A 438 31.19 11.83 -0.70
N LEU A 439 30.27 12.57 -0.07
CA LEU A 439 29.72 13.84 -0.57
C LEU A 439 30.45 15.02 0.05
N ASN A 440 30.48 16.14 -0.67
CA ASN A 440 31.07 17.41 -0.20
C ASN A 440 32.51 17.26 0.25
N MET A 441 33.29 16.44 -0.44
CA MET A 441 34.69 16.20 -0.15
C MET A 441 35.49 17.51 -0.27
N THR A 442 36.37 17.76 0.68
CA THR A 442 37.33 18.86 0.65
C THR A 442 38.68 18.38 0.16
N GLU A 443 39.55 19.30 -0.29
CA GLU A 443 40.88 18.92 -0.71
C GLU A 443 41.72 18.30 0.45
N ASP A 444 41.53 18.80 1.68
CA ASP A 444 42.24 18.26 2.84
C ASP A 444 41.78 16.82 3.15
N LEU A 445 40.48 16.57 3.07
CA LEU A 445 39.91 15.23 3.21
C LEU A 445 40.43 14.30 2.09
N SER A 446 40.54 14.79 0.85
CA SER A 446 41.09 14.03 -0.28
C SER A 446 42.57 13.67 -0.09
N ARG A 447 43.40 14.53 0.56
CA ARG A 447 44.83 14.29 0.74
C ARG A 447 45.14 13.34 1.90
N GLY A 448 44.34 13.35 2.95
CA GLY A 448 44.69 12.63 4.19
C GLY A 448 43.56 11.88 4.86
N GLY A 449 42.37 11.96 4.30
CA GLY A 449 41.20 11.24 4.83
C GLY A 449 41.08 9.82 4.33
N GLU A 450 40.25 9.04 5.02
CA GLU A 450 39.99 7.67 4.67
C GLU A 450 38.51 7.27 4.99
N ALA A 451 38.01 6.29 4.28
CA ALA A 451 36.76 5.61 4.64
C ALA A 451 37.10 4.23 5.24
N ARG A 452 36.65 3.99 6.46
CA ARG A 452 36.82 2.70 7.15
C ARG A 452 35.49 1.94 7.08
N MET A 453 35.55 0.77 6.46
CA MET A 453 34.43 -0.19 6.49
C MET A 453 34.72 -1.24 7.55
N THR A 454 33.74 -1.51 8.41
CA THR A 454 33.82 -2.58 9.41
C THR A 454 32.59 -3.46 9.32
N VAL A 455 32.80 -4.73 9.04
CA VAL A 455 31.75 -5.76 9.09
C VAL A 455 31.79 -6.44 10.44
N ARG A 456 30.65 -6.46 11.15
CA ARG A 456 30.52 -7.02 12.50
C ARG A 456 29.37 -7.98 12.57
N GLY A 457 29.61 -9.21 13.03
CA GLY A 457 28.59 -10.18 13.37
C GLY A 457 27.82 -9.79 14.64
N LEU A 458 26.54 -10.12 14.71
CA LEU A 458 25.69 -9.76 15.84
C LEU A 458 25.66 -10.80 16.97
N ARG A 459 26.46 -11.88 16.90
CA ARG A 459 26.58 -12.84 18.00
C ARG A 459 27.13 -12.17 19.26
N GLU A 460 26.49 -12.44 20.40
CA GLU A 460 26.90 -11.87 21.69
C GLU A 460 28.30 -12.31 22.13
N THR A 461 28.68 -13.55 21.81
CA THR A 461 29.96 -14.14 22.20
C THR A 461 30.90 -14.19 21.01
N ASN A 462 32.00 -13.43 21.08
CA ASN A 462 33.10 -13.39 20.11
C ASN A 462 32.66 -13.04 18.68
N PRO A 463 32.08 -11.83 18.43
CA PRO A 463 31.59 -11.42 17.11
C PRO A 463 32.74 -11.39 16.10
N VAL A 464 32.51 -11.99 14.94
CA VAL A 464 33.43 -11.86 13.79
C VAL A 464 33.51 -10.40 13.38
N GLN A 465 34.69 -9.88 13.23
CA GLN A 465 34.93 -8.52 12.77
C GLN A 465 35.93 -8.50 11.63
N ARG A 466 35.63 -7.78 10.54
CA ARG A 466 36.51 -7.52 9.41
C ARG A 466 36.54 -6.03 9.16
N SER A 467 37.71 -5.47 8.89
CA SER A 467 37.87 -4.06 8.62
C SER A 467 38.63 -3.84 7.32
N TYR A 468 38.17 -2.88 6.54
CA TYR A 468 38.72 -2.46 5.26
C TYR A 468 38.91 -0.95 5.29
N THR A 469 40.05 -0.47 4.79
CA THR A 469 40.35 0.97 4.70
C THR A 469 40.50 1.37 3.25
N VAL A 470 39.74 2.40 2.85
CA VAL A 470 39.82 2.99 1.51
C VAL A 470 40.33 4.42 1.64
N LYS A 471 41.46 4.72 0.97
CA LYS A 471 42.00 6.08 0.89
C LYS A 471 41.14 6.93 -0.05
N LEU A 472 40.98 8.21 0.27
CA LEU A 472 40.13 9.14 -0.50
C LEU A 472 40.96 9.97 -1.50
N ASP A 473 42.15 9.53 -1.89
CA ASP A 473 43.10 10.20 -2.75
C ASP A 473 42.77 10.18 -4.25
N ALA A 474 41.52 10.54 -4.58
CA ALA A 474 41.06 10.59 -5.97
C ALA A 474 41.82 11.68 -6.77
N THR A 475 42.36 11.29 -7.91
CA THR A 475 43.02 12.19 -8.84
C THR A 475 42.36 12.02 -10.25
N PRO A 476 41.75 13.06 -10.82
CA PRO A 476 41.61 14.42 -10.29
C PRO A 476 40.63 14.53 -9.11
N PHE A 477 40.72 15.58 -8.32
CA PHE A 477 39.85 15.88 -7.19
C PHE A 477 38.37 15.90 -7.62
N GLN A 478 37.53 15.25 -6.81
CA GLN A 478 36.08 15.18 -7.02
C GLN A 478 35.33 15.58 -5.74
N LYS A 479 34.32 16.45 -5.85
CA LYS A 479 33.46 16.80 -4.72
C LYS A 479 32.61 15.64 -4.23
N THR A 480 32.31 14.68 -5.11
CA THR A 480 31.60 13.44 -4.81
C THR A 480 32.45 12.29 -5.30
N LEU A 481 32.93 11.46 -4.37
CA LEU A 481 33.73 10.27 -4.68
C LEU A 481 32.90 9.02 -4.40
N SER A 482 32.60 8.24 -5.43
CA SER A 482 31.87 6.98 -5.30
C SER A 482 32.84 5.81 -5.20
N ILE A 483 32.64 4.97 -4.21
CA ILE A 483 33.49 3.84 -3.85
C ILE A 483 32.72 2.56 -4.06
N HIS A 484 33.35 1.63 -4.78
CA HIS A 484 32.83 0.30 -5.10
C HIS A 484 33.77 -0.73 -4.48
N GLN A 485 33.28 -1.43 -3.47
CA GLN A 485 34.06 -2.46 -2.76
C GLN A 485 33.35 -3.80 -2.84
N THR A 486 34.10 -4.88 -2.90
CA THR A 486 33.55 -6.24 -2.87
C THR A 486 34.15 -7.00 -1.69
N ILE A 487 33.33 -7.73 -0.97
CA ILE A 487 33.70 -8.57 0.18
C ILE A 487 33.24 -10.00 -0.14
N PRO A 488 34.17 -11.00 -0.17
CA PRO A 488 33.75 -12.38 -0.33
C PRO A 488 32.88 -12.85 0.85
N ALA A 489 31.68 -13.33 0.59
CA ALA A 489 30.85 -13.87 1.66
C ALA A 489 31.42 -15.14 2.29
N ALA A 490 32.33 -15.83 1.58
CA ALA A 490 33.09 -16.98 2.10
C ALA A 490 33.97 -16.64 3.32
N ASP A 491 34.39 -15.38 3.47
CA ASP A 491 35.21 -14.91 4.59
C ASP A 491 34.40 -14.69 5.88
N LEU A 492 33.07 -14.84 5.80
CA LEU A 492 32.13 -14.65 6.90
C LEU A 492 31.40 -15.96 7.22
N ASP A 493 31.27 -16.28 8.51
CA ASP A 493 30.46 -17.40 8.94
C ASP A 493 28.97 -17.08 8.77
N PRO A 494 28.10 -18.10 8.59
CA PRO A 494 26.66 -17.88 8.53
C PRO A 494 26.14 -17.20 9.81
N ASP A 495 25.64 -15.96 9.65
CA ASP A 495 25.14 -15.12 10.76
C ASP A 495 24.43 -13.86 10.22
N TYR A 496 23.92 -13.04 11.14
CA TYR A 496 23.48 -11.67 10.91
C TYR A 496 24.66 -10.71 11.08
N TYR A 497 24.80 -9.77 10.15
CA TYR A 497 25.89 -8.81 10.12
C TYR A 497 25.39 -7.38 9.98
N GLU A 498 26.18 -6.43 10.51
CA GLU A 498 26.12 -5.02 10.19
C GLU A 498 27.44 -4.59 9.53
N ILE A 499 27.33 -3.82 8.46
CA ILE A 499 28.46 -3.10 7.86
C ILE A 499 28.39 -1.63 8.25
N PHE A 500 29.44 -1.14 8.88
CA PHE A 500 29.61 0.26 9.22
C PHE A 500 30.57 0.90 8.23
N VAL A 501 30.21 2.07 7.71
CA VAL A 501 31.13 2.91 6.92
C VAL A 501 31.32 4.20 7.69
N LYS A 502 32.59 4.46 8.06
CA LYS A 502 32.99 5.61 8.85
C LYS A 502 33.91 6.49 8.00
N LEU A 503 33.55 7.77 7.87
CA LEU A 503 34.42 8.79 7.24
C LEU A 503 35.34 9.40 8.28
N VAL A 504 36.63 9.29 8.06
CA VAL A 504 37.69 9.76 8.98
C VAL A 504 38.47 10.88 8.30
N GLY A 505 38.58 12.02 8.98
CA GLY A 505 39.33 13.16 8.51
C GLY A 505 40.86 12.96 8.63
N ALA A 506 41.64 13.86 8.02
CA ALA A 506 43.10 13.81 8.04
C ALA A 506 43.68 13.86 9.46
N GLY A 507 42.98 14.44 10.44
CA GLY A 507 43.35 14.46 11.86
C GLY A 507 42.93 13.22 12.64
N GLY A 508 42.27 12.25 12.02
CA GLY A 508 41.75 11.03 12.67
C GLY A 508 40.37 11.18 13.31
N GLU A 509 39.71 12.34 13.20
CA GLU A 509 38.35 12.59 13.68
C GLU A 509 37.31 11.91 12.82
N THR A 510 36.20 11.45 13.43
CA THR A 510 35.05 10.90 12.69
C THR A 510 34.17 12.03 12.21
N LEU A 511 33.98 12.14 10.89
CA LEU A 511 33.17 13.16 10.25
C LEU A 511 31.74 12.70 10.05
N ASP A 512 31.51 11.43 9.66
CA ASP A 512 30.21 10.81 9.50
C ASP A 512 30.31 9.29 9.64
N GLU A 513 29.20 8.64 9.98
CA GLU A 513 29.13 7.18 10.09
C GLU A 513 27.74 6.70 9.66
N LYS A 514 27.72 5.66 8.82
CA LYS A 514 26.51 5.02 8.32
C LYS A 514 26.62 3.51 8.44
N LYS A 515 25.48 2.83 8.53
CA LYS A 515 25.45 1.37 8.60
C LYS A 515 24.32 0.77 7.78
N GLU A 516 24.47 -0.50 7.41
CA GLU A 516 23.49 -1.33 6.78
C GLU A 516 23.58 -2.76 7.32
N SER A 517 22.47 -3.52 7.27
CA SER A 517 22.39 -4.88 7.81
C SER A 517 22.23 -5.90 6.70
N PHE A 518 22.79 -7.10 6.87
CA PHE A 518 22.66 -8.20 5.93
C PHE A 518 22.80 -9.56 6.63
N VAL A 519 22.51 -10.62 5.91
CA VAL A 519 22.59 -12.00 6.39
C VAL A 519 23.53 -12.80 5.51
N VAL A 520 24.41 -13.60 6.10
CA VAL A 520 25.13 -14.67 5.40
C VAL A 520 24.44 -15.99 5.73
N SER A 521 23.94 -16.66 4.70
CA SER A 521 23.19 -17.91 4.80
C SER A 521 24.10 -19.11 5.04
N THR A 522 23.59 -20.18 5.62
CA THR A 522 24.23 -21.51 5.65
C THR A 522 24.31 -22.16 4.29
N SER A 523 23.52 -21.72 3.30
CA SER A 523 23.54 -22.24 1.95
C SER A 523 24.87 -21.94 1.25
N ALA A 524 25.41 -22.91 0.54
CA ALA A 524 26.63 -22.72 -0.24
C ALA A 524 26.39 -21.80 -1.45
N VAL A 525 25.24 -21.96 -2.11
CA VAL A 525 24.80 -21.19 -3.29
C VAL A 525 23.35 -20.76 -3.11
N MET A 526 23.04 -19.54 -3.53
CA MET A 526 21.69 -19.02 -3.56
C MET A 526 21.43 -18.35 -4.92
N GLY A 527 20.19 -18.43 -5.41
CA GLY A 527 19.78 -17.69 -6.58
C GLY A 527 19.35 -16.28 -6.24
N HIS A 528 19.74 -15.31 -7.06
CA HIS A 528 19.34 -13.92 -6.93
C HIS A 528 18.40 -13.50 -8.05
N PRO A 529 17.50 -12.52 -7.80
CA PRO A 529 16.53 -12.07 -8.79
C PRO A 529 17.21 -11.54 -10.07
N ILE A 530 16.57 -11.77 -11.21
CA ILE A 530 17.02 -11.22 -12.48
C ILE A 530 16.54 -9.76 -12.55
N ALA A 531 17.48 -8.82 -12.50
CA ALA A 531 17.18 -7.41 -12.48
C ALA A 531 16.74 -6.90 -13.87
N ASN A 532 15.61 -6.22 -13.91
CA ASN A 532 15.06 -5.54 -15.09
C ASN A 532 14.91 -4.06 -14.80
N ALA A 533 15.61 -3.24 -15.56
CA ALA A 533 15.59 -1.80 -15.42
C ALA A 533 15.56 -1.12 -16.80
N LYS A 534 14.90 0.01 -16.88
CA LYS A 534 14.95 0.86 -18.08
C LYS A 534 16.00 1.94 -17.91
N GLY A 535 16.92 2.02 -18.88
CA GLY A 535 17.86 3.11 -18.99
C GLY A 535 17.21 4.39 -19.49
N PHE A 536 17.68 5.51 -18.98
CA PHE A 536 17.27 6.85 -19.39
C PHE A 536 18.49 7.59 -19.95
N ALA A 537 18.41 8.02 -21.23
CA ALA A 537 19.53 8.71 -21.88
C ALA A 537 19.85 10.03 -21.16
N LEU A 538 21.12 10.25 -20.79
CA LEU A 538 21.56 11.48 -20.10
C LEU A 538 21.32 12.74 -20.92
N ALA A 539 21.20 12.63 -22.24
CA ALA A 539 20.79 13.74 -23.10
C ALA A 539 19.40 14.29 -22.71
N ASN A 540 18.54 13.48 -22.10
CA ASN A 540 17.22 13.86 -21.65
C ASN A 540 17.18 14.32 -20.17
N ARG A 541 18.31 14.66 -19.58
CA ARG A 541 18.41 15.08 -18.17
C ARG A 541 17.56 16.30 -17.80
N PHE A 542 17.13 17.09 -18.79
CA PHE A 542 16.20 18.20 -18.61
C PHE A 542 14.85 17.72 -18.03
N LEU A 543 14.41 16.49 -18.32
CA LEU A 543 13.18 15.90 -17.76
C LEU A 543 13.25 15.74 -16.25
N TYR A 544 14.43 15.47 -15.70
CA TYR A 544 14.62 15.40 -14.24
C TYR A 544 14.33 16.74 -13.57
N ARG A 545 14.70 17.85 -14.23
CA ARG A 545 14.41 19.18 -13.72
C ARG A 545 12.89 19.47 -13.74
N TYR A 546 12.17 19.05 -14.79
CA TYR A 546 10.71 19.13 -14.82
C TYR A 546 10.05 18.30 -13.71
N MET A 547 10.54 17.08 -13.43
CA MET A 547 10.03 16.23 -12.36
C MET A 547 10.20 16.89 -10.98
N LEU A 548 11.37 17.49 -10.72
CA LEU A 548 11.64 18.21 -9.46
C LEU A 548 10.85 19.52 -9.37
N ALA A 549 10.65 20.21 -10.49
CA ALA A 549 9.83 21.42 -10.56
C ALA A 549 8.38 21.13 -10.19
N GLN A 550 7.79 20.05 -10.73
CA GLN A 550 6.44 19.61 -10.39
C GLN A 550 6.31 19.26 -8.89
N GLN A 551 7.29 18.54 -8.32
CA GLN A 551 7.30 18.22 -6.89
C GLN A 551 7.36 19.51 -6.05
N SER A 552 8.23 20.45 -6.42
CA SER A 552 8.39 21.74 -5.73
C SER A 552 7.11 22.59 -5.83
N GLU A 553 6.49 22.61 -7.00
CA GLU A 553 5.20 23.29 -7.22
C GLU A 553 4.10 22.73 -6.33
N LYS A 554 3.96 21.40 -6.27
CA LYS A 554 2.98 20.72 -5.44
C LYS A 554 3.23 20.92 -3.95
N MET A 555 4.48 21.12 -3.55
CA MET A 555 4.88 21.46 -2.18
C MET A 555 4.77 22.98 -1.91
N ASN A 556 4.21 23.75 -2.85
CA ASN A 556 4.09 25.22 -2.77
C ASN A 556 5.43 25.96 -2.57
N ARG A 557 6.54 25.38 -3.07
CA ARG A 557 7.87 25.98 -3.07
C ARG A 557 8.08 26.76 -4.38
N VAL A 558 7.40 27.89 -4.49
CA VAL A 558 7.24 28.63 -5.76
C VAL A 558 8.59 29.02 -6.38
N GLU A 559 9.49 29.59 -5.58
CA GLU A 559 10.81 30.03 -6.08
C GLU A 559 11.67 28.87 -6.58
N ALA A 560 11.69 27.77 -5.83
CA ALA A 560 12.42 26.57 -6.22
C ALA A 560 11.82 25.94 -7.48
N ALA A 561 10.48 25.89 -7.57
CA ALA A 561 9.80 25.38 -8.75
C ALA A 561 10.14 26.22 -9.99
N LYS A 562 10.11 27.56 -9.87
CA LYS A 562 10.45 28.47 -10.98
C LYS A 562 11.87 28.27 -11.46
N ALA A 563 12.84 28.22 -10.54
CA ALA A 563 14.26 27.99 -10.88
C ALA A 563 14.45 26.66 -11.63
N LEU A 564 13.78 25.59 -11.19
CA LEU A 564 13.87 24.27 -11.82
C LEU A 564 13.18 24.23 -13.20
N TYR A 565 12.05 24.93 -13.37
CA TYR A 565 11.41 25.09 -14.67
C TYR A 565 12.28 25.90 -15.64
N ASP A 566 12.93 26.98 -15.16
CA ASP A 566 13.87 27.79 -15.94
C ASP A 566 15.05 26.94 -16.41
N GLU A 567 15.70 26.19 -15.51
CA GLU A 567 16.80 25.29 -15.86
C GLU A 567 16.38 24.23 -16.90
N ALA A 568 15.20 23.60 -16.69
CA ALA A 568 14.68 22.59 -17.61
C ALA A 568 14.43 23.16 -19.00
N TYR A 569 13.82 24.35 -19.07
CA TYR A 569 13.56 25.05 -20.32
C TYR A 569 14.84 25.47 -21.05
N GLN A 570 15.85 25.97 -20.32
CA GLN A 570 17.15 26.31 -20.90
C GLN A 570 17.88 25.10 -21.48
N LEU A 571 17.77 23.92 -20.83
CA LEU A 571 18.38 22.68 -21.30
C LEU A 571 17.73 22.15 -22.59
N ASN A 572 16.41 22.30 -22.73
CA ASN A 572 15.69 21.92 -23.96
C ASN A 572 14.41 22.77 -24.14
N PRO A 573 14.54 23.95 -24.82
CA PRO A 573 13.41 24.85 -25.03
C PRO A 573 12.39 24.35 -26.08
N ASP A 574 12.71 23.27 -26.77
CA ASP A 574 11.84 22.71 -27.84
C ASP A 574 11.02 21.50 -27.34
N TYR A 575 11.18 21.15 -26.08
CA TYR A 575 10.35 20.11 -25.43
C TYR A 575 8.94 20.65 -25.15
N LYS A 576 7.99 20.36 -26.04
CA LYS A 576 6.65 20.95 -26.05
C LYS A 576 5.84 20.68 -24.77
N GLU A 577 5.92 19.46 -24.22
CA GLU A 577 5.28 19.12 -22.95
C GLU A 577 5.81 19.99 -21.80
N GLY A 578 7.11 20.23 -21.78
CA GLY A 578 7.74 21.10 -20.80
C GLY A 578 7.30 22.56 -20.93
N VAL A 579 7.15 23.04 -22.15
CA VAL A 579 6.60 24.39 -22.41
C VAL A 579 5.18 24.51 -21.87
N VAL A 580 4.33 23.49 -22.06
CA VAL A 580 2.97 23.46 -21.49
C VAL A 580 3.00 23.48 -19.96
N MET A 581 3.83 22.67 -19.34
CA MET A 581 3.96 22.62 -17.87
C MET A 581 4.43 23.97 -17.31
N TYR A 582 5.49 24.52 -17.89
CA TYR A 582 6.06 25.76 -17.42
C TYR A 582 5.13 26.95 -17.66
N GLY A 583 4.51 27.06 -18.84
CA GLY A 583 3.54 28.12 -19.14
C GLY A 583 2.32 28.08 -18.21
N SER A 584 1.83 26.90 -17.86
CA SER A 584 0.75 26.73 -16.89
C SER A 584 1.17 27.15 -15.47
N PHE A 585 2.39 26.79 -15.05
CA PHE A 585 2.95 27.22 -13.77
C PHE A 585 3.10 28.76 -13.69
N LEU A 586 3.63 29.39 -14.75
CA LEU A 586 3.78 30.85 -14.80
C LEU A 586 2.43 31.58 -14.66
N ASN A 587 1.38 31.08 -15.30
CA ASN A 587 0.02 31.63 -15.11
C ASN A 587 -0.44 31.50 -13.66
N LYS A 588 -0.18 30.35 -13.03
CA LYS A 588 -0.56 30.08 -11.62
C LYS A 588 0.11 31.04 -10.64
N VAL A 589 1.36 31.45 -10.92
CA VAL A 589 2.12 32.36 -10.05
C VAL A 589 2.00 33.83 -10.46
N GLY A 590 1.19 34.14 -11.48
CA GLY A 590 0.93 35.52 -11.92
C GLY A 590 1.98 36.08 -12.88
N ALA A 591 2.91 35.29 -13.38
CA ALA A 591 3.94 35.71 -14.33
C ALA A 591 3.42 35.67 -15.80
N PHE A 592 2.29 36.37 -16.04
CA PHE A 592 1.52 36.27 -17.26
C PHE A 592 2.30 36.69 -18.51
N GLY A 593 3.21 37.64 -18.40
CA GLY A 593 4.06 38.08 -19.52
C GLY A 593 5.01 36.97 -19.98
N GLU A 594 5.65 36.31 -19.03
CA GLU A 594 6.54 35.15 -19.28
C GLU A 594 5.75 33.99 -19.86
N ALA A 595 4.52 33.71 -19.32
CA ALA A 595 3.64 32.65 -19.82
C ALA A 595 3.30 32.84 -21.31
N LEU A 596 2.96 34.07 -21.73
CA LEU A 596 2.71 34.39 -23.13
C LEU A 596 3.95 34.15 -24.01
N GLN A 597 5.12 34.60 -23.55
CA GLN A 597 6.38 34.47 -24.26
C GLN A 597 6.75 32.98 -24.50
N ILE A 598 6.63 32.17 -23.44
CA ILE A 598 6.94 30.72 -23.50
C ILE A 598 5.93 29.98 -24.38
N ALA A 599 4.64 30.34 -24.33
CA ALA A 599 3.59 29.73 -25.12
C ALA A 599 3.85 29.89 -26.64
N GLU A 600 4.53 30.94 -27.10
CA GLU A 600 4.84 31.11 -28.54
C GLU A 600 5.62 29.94 -29.16
N LYS A 601 6.31 29.15 -28.31
CA LYS A 601 6.96 27.89 -28.74
C LYS A 601 5.97 26.80 -29.17
N LEU A 602 4.69 26.91 -28.82
CA LEU A 602 3.63 25.97 -29.21
C LEU A 602 2.86 26.44 -30.46
N LYS A 603 3.10 27.66 -30.92
CA LYS A 603 2.39 28.25 -32.05
C LYS A 603 2.61 27.46 -33.33
N GLY A 604 1.50 27.17 -34.03
CA GLY A 604 1.55 26.43 -35.31
C GLY A 604 1.72 24.90 -35.14
N ASP A 605 1.70 24.37 -33.92
CA ASP A 605 1.63 22.94 -33.66
C ASP A 605 0.16 22.53 -33.43
N ASP A 606 -0.46 21.91 -34.41
CA ASP A 606 -1.86 21.52 -34.38
C ASP A 606 -2.19 20.60 -33.17
N ARG A 607 -1.23 19.74 -32.78
CA ARG A 607 -1.39 18.85 -31.64
C ARG A 607 -1.35 19.58 -30.28
N ARG A 608 -0.80 20.80 -30.28
CA ARG A 608 -0.64 21.63 -29.07
C ARG A 608 -1.50 22.89 -29.08
N GLN A 609 -2.37 23.06 -30.11
CA GLN A 609 -3.24 24.23 -30.22
C GLN A 609 -4.15 24.40 -28.99
N PHE A 610 -4.67 23.30 -28.40
CA PHE A 610 -5.49 23.37 -27.20
C PHE A 610 -4.72 23.95 -26.00
N PRO A 611 -3.59 23.35 -25.52
CA PRO A 611 -2.83 23.92 -24.41
C PRO A 611 -2.26 25.32 -24.73
N TYR A 612 -1.87 25.61 -25.98
CA TYR A 612 -1.44 26.96 -26.41
C TYR A 612 -2.50 28.00 -26.12
N SER A 613 -3.73 27.76 -26.55
CA SER A 613 -4.85 28.69 -26.36
C SER A 613 -5.26 28.81 -24.89
N ILE A 614 -5.17 27.73 -24.10
CA ILE A 614 -5.45 27.79 -22.64
C ILE A 614 -4.42 28.66 -21.92
N ILE A 615 -3.13 28.46 -22.18
CA ILE A 615 -2.07 29.24 -21.51
C ILE A 615 -2.23 30.73 -21.85
N ARG A 616 -2.46 31.08 -23.12
CA ARG A 616 -2.66 32.48 -23.55
C ARG A 616 -3.94 33.06 -22.99
N GLY A 617 -5.04 32.34 -23.06
CA GLY A 617 -6.33 32.78 -22.50
C GLY A 617 -6.26 33.08 -21.01
N GLN A 618 -5.61 32.22 -20.24
CA GLN A 618 -5.38 32.42 -18.79
C GLN A 618 -4.45 33.61 -18.53
N ALA A 619 -3.39 33.75 -19.30
CA ALA A 619 -2.46 34.88 -19.18
C ALA A 619 -3.13 36.22 -19.49
N PHE A 620 -3.94 36.30 -20.56
CA PHE A 620 -4.71 37.49 -20.88
C PHE A 620 -5.78 37.80 -19.82
N MET A 621 -6.44 36.77 -19.25
CA MET A 621 -7.34 36.98 -18.09
C MET A 621 -6.59 37.60 -16.90
N GLY A 622 -5.41 37.10 -16.59
CA GLY A 622 -4.59 37.64 -15.50
C GLY A 622 -4.10 39.07 -15.76
N GLN A 623 -3.97 39.49 -17.01
CA GLN A 623 -3.69 40.85 -17.43
C GLN A 623 -4.96 41.73 -17.56
N GLU A 624 -6.13 41.23 -17.25
CA GLU A 624 -7.44 41.87 -17.40
C GLU A 624 -7.83 42.19 -18.85
N LYS A 625 -7.17 41.55 -19.85
CA LYS A 625 -7.47 41.65 -21.26
C LYS A 625 -8.53 40.64 -21.66
N TYR A 626 -9.77 40.85 -21.18
CA TYR A 626 -10.83 39.84 -21.25
C TYR A 626 -11.29 39.50 -22.67
N GLU A 627 -11.23 40.44 -23.62
CA GLU A 627 -11.57 40.20 -25.04
C GLU A 627 -10.51 39.29 -25.74
N ASP A 628 -9.23 39.55 -25.50
CA ASP A 628 -8.15 38.70 -25.97
C ASP A 628 -8.23 37.30 -25.35
N ALA A 629 -8.51 37.24 -24.03
CA ALA A 629 -8.71 36.01 -23.31
C ALA A 629 -9.87 35.19 -23.87
N LEU A 630 -11.01 35.87 -24.17
CA LEU A 630 -12.20 35.24 -24.70
C LEU A 630 -11.92 34.63 -26.09
N THR A 631 -11.16 35.32 -26.93
CA THR A 631 -10.75 34.85 -28.27
C THR A 631 -10.00 33.51 -28.17
N GLU A 632 -9.01 33.44 -27.28
CA GLU A 632 -8.19 32.22 -27.10
C GLU A 632 -8.99 31.10 -26.43
N LEU A 633 -9.78 31.40 -25.40
CA LEU A 633 -10.57 30.39 -24.69
C LEU A 633 -11.69 29.83 -25.57
N LEU A 634 -12.30 30.62 -26.44
CA LEU A 634 -13.26 30.12 -27.44
C LEU A 634 -12.60 29.18 -28.46
N LEU A 635 -11.35 29.47 -28.85
CA LEU A 635 -10.60 28.58 -29.72
C LEU A 635 -10.32 27.25 -29.00
N ALA A 636 -9.88 27.29 -27.75
CA ALA A 636 -9.71 26.07 -26.91
C ALA A 636 -11.04 25.28 -26.79
N ASN A 637 -12.14 25.97 -26.51
CA ASN A 637 -13.45 25.33 -26.37
C ASN A 637 -13.97 24.70 -27.68
N ARG A 638 -13.58 25.22 -28.84
CA ARG A 638 -13.93 24.58 -30.12
C ARG A 638 -13.17 23.28 -30.35
N ILE A 639 -11.94 23.18 -29.84
CA ILE A 639 -11.10 21.98 -29.98
C ILE A 639 -11.60 20.91 -29.00
N TYR A 640 -11.90 21.31 -27.73
CA TYR A 640 -12.42 20.41 -26.71
C TYR A 640 -13.40 21.15 -25.81
N ASN A 641 -14.70 20.84 -25.96
CA ASN A 641 -15.82 21.57 -25.35
C ASN A 641 -16.27 21.03 -23.99
N SER A 642 -15.60 19.99 -23.47
CA SER A 642 -15.94 19.34 -22.20
C SER A 642 -14.90 19.57 -21.10
N ASP A 643 -14.09 20.63 -21.21
CA ASP A 643 -13.13 21.03 -20.18
C ASP A 643 -13.76 22.06 -19.22
N THR A 644 -13.96 21.65 -17.97
CA THR A 644 -14.56 22.51 -16.95
C THR A 644 -13.72 23.75 -16.63
N ASN A 645 -12.37 23.69 -16.77
CA ASN A 645 -11.52 24.85 -16.54
C ASN A 645 -11.70 25.90 -17.65
N VAL A 646 -11.79 25.47 -18.90
CA VAL A 646 -12.06 26.35 -20.03
C VAL A 646 -13.45 26.98 -19.89
N LEU A 647 -14.49 26.18 -19.59
CA LEU A 647 -15.85 26.68 -19.39
C LEU A 647 -15.93 27.68 -18.22
N ASN A 648 -15.25 27.40 -17.12
CA ASN A 648 -15.17 28.32 -15.96
C ASN A 648 -14.43 29.61 -16.30
N ALA A 649 -13.37 29.52 -17.10
CA ALA A 649 -12.62 30.68 -17.56
C ALA A 649 -13.48 31.55 -18.51
N LEU A 650 -14.19 30.94 -19.47
CA LEU A 650 -15.14 31.60 -20.36
C LEU A 650 -16.24 32.32 -19.52
N GLY A 651 -16.82 31.64 -18.57
CA GLY A 651 -17.84 32.22 -17.70
C GLY A 651 -17.35 33.45 -16.95
N ARG A 652 -16.13 33.42 -16.43
CA ARG A 652 -15.50 34.58 -15.78
C ARG A 652 -15.20 35.71 -16.76
N CYS A 653 -14.68 35.40 -17.96
CA CYS A 653 -14.44 36.43 -18.99
C CYS A 653 -15.73 37.12 -19.40
N TYR A 654 -16.79 36.36 -19.70
CA TYR A 654 -18.09 36.91 -20.08
C TYR A 654 -18.67 37.78 -18.95
N PHE A 655 -18.57 37.33 -17.69
CA PHE A 655 -19.04 38.13 -16.55
C PHE A 655 -18.28 39.46 -16.42
N ARG A 656 -16.95 39.44 -16.56
CA ARG A 656 -16.13 40.68 -16.50
C ARG A 656 -16.42 41.64 -17.67
N LEU A 657 -16.87 41.13 -18.79
CA LEU A 657 -17.29 41.92 -19.95
C LEU A 657 -18.77 42.36 -19.88
N GLY A 658 -19.50 42.06 -18.79
CA GLY A 658 -20.90 42.41 -18.62
C GLY A 658 -21.89 41.49 -19.38
N ARG A 659 -21.42 40.43 -20.01
CA ARG A 659 -22.18 39.48 -20.84
C ARG A 659 -22.77 38.38 -19.94
N LYS A 660 -23.77 38.75 -19.09
CA LYS A 660 -24.31 37.88 -18.06
C LYS A 660 -24.92 36.59 -18.58
N ALA A 661 -25.64 36.61 -19.69
CA ALA A 661 -26.29 35.42 -20.25
C ALA A 661 -25.26 34.36 -20.66
N GLU A 662 -24.25 34.75 -21.43
CA GLU A 662 -23.20 33.82 -21.88
C GLU A 662 -22.34 33.33 -20.70
N ALA A 663 -22.16 34.19 -19.67
CA ALA A 663 -21.47 33.75 -18.45
C ALA A 663 -22.24 32.62 -17.76
N LEU A 664 -23.54 32.76 -17.61
CA LEU A 664 -24.40 31.73 -17.01
C LEU A 664 -24.43 30.44 -17.85
N ASP A 665 -24.49 30.55 -19.17
CA ASP A 665 -24.49 29.39 -20.07
C ASP A 665 -23.19 28.59 -19.91
N ALA A 666 -22.04 29.25 -19.93
CA ALA A 666 -20.73 28.58 -19.76
C ALA A 666 -20.58 27.93 -18.39
N LEU A 667 -20.95 28.62 -17.31
CA LEU A 667 -20.83 28.11 -15.95
C LEU A 667 -21.82 26.95 -15.68
N ASN A 668 -23.04 27.03 -16.21
CA ASN A 668 -24.03 25.93 -16.11
C ASN A 668 -23.58 24.70 -16.93
N ALA A 669 -22.97 24.92 -18.09
CA ALA A 669 -22.37 23.83 -18.87
C ALA A 669 -21.26 23.13 -18.06
N SER A 670 -20.41 23.89 -17.36
CA SER A 670 -19.38 23.35 -16.46
C SER A 670 -19.99 22.55 -15.30
N LEU A 671 -21.05 23.05 -14.67
CA LEU A 671 -21.73 22.34 -13.58
C LEU A 671 -22.46 21.06 -14.03
N LYS A 672 -22.90 20.98 -15.29
CA LYS A 672 -23.44 19.74 -15.86
C LYS A 672 -22.37 18.65 -16.01
N LEU A 673 -21.13 19.03 -16.30
CA LEU A 673 -20.01 18.10 -16.40
C LEU A 673 -19.48 17.68 -15.02
N ASN A 674 -19.43 18.64 -14.10
CA ASN A 674 -19.01 18.41 -12.73
C ASN A 674 -19.85 19.29 -11.81
N SER A 675 -20.74 18.67 -11.02
CA SER A 675 -21.63 19.37 -10.09
C SER A 675 -20.97 19.83 -8.79
N ASP A 676 -19.76 19.30 -8.48
CA ASP A 676 -19.03 19.59 -7.25
C ASP A 676 -18.04 20.75 -7.44
N GLN A 677 -18.59 21.95 -7.66
CA GLN A 677 -17.82 23.19 -7.91
C GLN A 677 -18.43 24.36 -7.13
N ASP A 678 -18.18 24.46 -5.85
CA ASP A 678 -18.75 25.50 -4.98
C ASP A 678 -18.38 26.93 -5.41
N ALA A 679 -17.17 27.15 -5.91
CA ALA A 679 -16.73 28.46 -6.43
C ALA A 679 -17.57 28.89 -7.64
N VAL A 680 -17.91 27.96 -8.53
CA VAL A 680 -18.77 28.22 -9.69
C VAL A 680 -20.20 28.51 -9.28
N LYS A 681 -20.74 27.75 -8.31
CA LYS A 681 -22.08 27.98 -7.74
C LYS A 681 -22.19 29.39 -7.12
N LYS A 682 -21.17 29.80 -6.36
CA LYS A 682 -21.09 31.15 -5.76
C LYS A 682 -21.06 32.23 -6.85
N LEU A 683 -20.27 32.05 -7.90
CA LEU A 683 -20.18 33.00 -9.01
C LEU A 683 -21.53 33.14 -9.76
N ILE A 684 -22.23 32.03 -9.99
CA ILE A 684 -23.60 32.07 -10.58
C ILE A 684 -24.56 32.86 -9.69
N GLN A 685 -24.51 32.69 -8.37
CA GLN A 685 -25.31 33.45 -7.44
C GLN A 685 -24.99 34.95 -7.47
N GLU A 686 -23.73 35.32 -7.64
CA GLU A 686 -23.28 36.71 -7.79
C GLU A 686 -23.79 37.32 -9.11
N ILE A 687 -23.75 36.60 -10.22
CA ILE A 687 -24.23 37.07 -11.53
C ILE A 687 -25.75 37.31 -11.51
N ASN A 688 -26.51 36.50 -10.75
CA ASN A 688 -27.96 36.57 -10.66
C ASN A 688 -28.47 37.69 -9.71
N LYS A 689 -27.57 38.26 -8.93
CA LYS A 689 -27.84 39.49 -8.11
C LYS A 689 -27.72 40.75 -8.98
#